data_317211bc14ee8da58afe10ec7782ac96
#
_entry.id   317211bc14ee8da58afe10ec7782ac96
#
_cell.length_a   1.000
_cell.length_b   1.000
_cell.length_c   1.000
_cell.angle_alpha   90.00
_cell.angle_beta   90.00
_cell.angle_gamma   90.00
#
_symmetry.space_group_name_H-M   'P 1'
#
loop_
_entity.id
_entity.type
_entity.pdbx_description
1 polymer ?
#
loop_
_entity_poly.entity_id
_entity_poly.type
_entity_poly.pdbx_seq_one_letter_code
_entity_poly.pdbx_strand_id
1 'polypeptide(L)'
;MKTPRGFQYSGINCGIKAARKDLALVFSEVPCVAAGCFTVNASRAAPVSDAVARLPSAALRAIVVNSGNANALVGPDGERDVREVCAAVAAALDVPSESVVAASTGVIGVRLPVAKVVAAAPQLAASRGGAIELAAQAVMTTDTRVKLASRIITVGGVEATVAAFAKGSGMIAPELATMLAFLTTDLAVTPAALQAALRAAMKTSFDMITVDGDMSTNDAVFALANGLAGNPTIEEGTAEFAVLAGALEAVCVELARQIAEDGEGATKLVEVRIGGAPDDAMARELARTVAGSSLVKAAIFGADPNWGRVLSAIGAKVGSRRWPIDPTRATVHVQSTCVYEAGAPTGVDPVALRARMREPHVTIEVRLAEGLAKAVAWGCDLSYDYVKINADYTSLTHATTDGTVARDDRLTNYSPGFKQALLVEALSYISKFTNKRAVVKYGGAAMVKDTLKASFANDINLLRSAGLLPIVVHGGGPEITQTMEALGHGKSEFVDGVRVTGREDVKVVEMVLTGRINTELVSLLNQSSARAVGVSGKDAGLLRARKLTGEGGRDLGMVGEVTTVNDELLEVLLEKKYVPVVSPVGLGEDGEGYNINADAVAAEIAIALKAEKLIYLTDVPGILENGELVSEITASELSRKITSGVIRGGMVAKAKSILRAIEGGVASVHILDGRTPHSVIAELFTDRGVGTLVRKD
;
A
#
# COMPACT_ATOMS: atom_id res chain seq x y z
N MET A 1 -5.59 -29.88 -3.52
CA MET A 1 -6.66 -30.00 -4.54
C MET A 1 -6.25 -31.05 -5.59
N LYS A 2 -7.20 -31.83 -6.18
CA LYS A 2 -6.88 -32.77 -7.28
C LYS A 2 -6.65 -31.93 -8.56
N THR A 3 -5.54 -32.18 -9.24
CA THR A 3 -5.16 -31.50 -10.49
C THR A 3 -5.27 -32.47 -11.67
N PRO A 4 -5.50 -31.99 -12.92
CA PRO A 4 -5.55 -32.83 -14.11
C PRO A 4 -4.19 -33.49 -14.39
N ARG A 5 -4.23 -34.67 -14.99
CA ARG A 5 -3.04 -35.45 -15.37
C ARG A 5 -2.16 -34.65 -16.33
N GLY A 6 -0.83 -34.73 -16.15
CA GLY A 6 0.16 -34.08 -17.03
C GLY A 6 0.22 -32.56 -16.94
N PHE A 7 -0.48 -31.92 -16.02
CA PHE A 7 -0.28 -30.52 -15.67
C PHE A 7 0.62 -30.38 -14.46
N GLN A 8 1.59 -29.48 -14.58
CA GLN A 8 2.54 -29.11 -13.54
C GLN A 8 2.48 -27.60 -13.27
N TYR A 9 2.72 -27.23 -12.01
CA TYR A 9 2.62 -25.84 -11.57
C TYR A 9 3.89 -25.44 -10.82
N SER A 10 4.24 -24.18 -10.89
CA SER A 10 5.33 -23.57 -10.12
C SER A 10 4.97 -22.15 -9.71
N GLY A 11 5.57 -21.70 -8.62
CA GLY A 11 5.47 -20.32 -8.16
C GLY A 11 6.70 -19.96 -7.34
N ILE A 12 7.50 -19.00 -7.83
CA ILE A 12 8.75 -18.56 -7.21
C ILE A 12 8.74 -17.02 -7.01
N ASN A 13 9.75 -16.52 -6.32
CA ASN A 13 10.07 -15.08 -6.31
C ASN A 13 11.25 -14.84 -7.26
N CYS A 14 11.06 -14.01 -8.29
CA CYS A 14 12.13 -13.58 -9.21
C CYS A 14 12.65 -12.16 -8.92
N GLY A 15 12.11 -11.51 -7.88
CA GLY A 15 12.55 -10.18 -7.45
C GLY A 15 11.81 -9.02 -8.09
N ILE A 16 10.63 -9.22 -8.70
CA ILE A 16 9.69 -8.15 -9.05
C ILE A 16 9.05 -7.61 -7.77
N LYS A 17 8.71 -8.49 -6.83
CA LYS A 17 8.27 -8.15 -5.48
C LYS A 17 9.38 -8.41 -4.46
N ALA A 18 9.42 -7.62 -3.40
CA ALA A 18 10.50 -7.70 -2.41
C ALA A 18 10.58 -9.05 -1.67
N ALA A 19 9.45 -9.68 -1.34
CA ALA A 19 9.42 -10.88 -0.50
C ALA A 19 8.41 -11.96 -0.93
N ARG A 20 7.37 -11.59 -1.67
CA ARG A 20 6.33 -12.55 -2.09
C ARG A 20 6.71 -13.24 -3.40
N LYS A 21 6.14 -14.40 -3.65
CA LYS A 21 6.17 -15.02 -4.97
C LYS A 21 5.58 -14.06 -6.01
N ASP A 22 6.20 -14.00 -7.19
CA ASP A 22 5.86 -13.03 -8.24
C ASP A 22 5.97 -13.59 -9.66
N LEU A 23 6.40 -14.85 -9.79
CA LEU A 23 6.49 -15.53 -11.08
C LEU A 23 5.88 -16.93 -10.96
N ALA A 24 4.85 -17.20 -11.78
CA ALA A 24 4.13 -18.47 -11.83
C ALA A 24 4.30 -19.17 -13.17
N LEU A 25 4.13 -20.48 -13.17
CA LEU A 25 4.11 -21.33 -14.35
C LEU A 25 2.93 -22.30 -14.27
N VAL A 26 2.19 -22.41 -15.38
CA VAL A 26 1.31 -23.53 -15.69
C VAL A 26 1.92 -24.25 -16.88
N PHE A 27 2.24 -25.53 -16.74
CA PHE A 27 2.94 -26.31 -17.76
C PHE A 27 2.18 -27.61 -18.05
N SER A 28 2.08 -27.99 -19.31
CA SER A 28 1.59 -29.28 -19.77
C SER A 28 2.72 -30.16 -20.30
N GLU A 29 2.80 -31.39 -19.86
CA GLU A 29 3.80 -32.38 -20.31
C GLU A 29 3.67 -32.75 -21.79
N VAL A 30 2.50 -32.53 -22.39
CA VAL A 30 2.20 -32.75 -23.80
C VAL A 30 1.61 -31.48 -24.41
N PRO A 31 1.67 -31.31 -25.76
CA PRO A 31 0.96 -30.22 -26.41
C PRO A 31 -0.53 -30.25 -26.04
N CYS A 32 -1.08 -29.10 -25.73
CA CYS A 32 -2.48 -28.99 -25.31
C CYS A 32 -3.26 -28.00 -26.18
N VAL A 33 -4.56 -28.23 -26.25
CA VAL A 33 -5.51 -27.27 -26.78
C VAL A 33 -5.66 -26.15 -25.76
N ALA A 34 -5.59 -24.92 -26.23
CA ALA A 34 -5.75 -23.72 -25.39
C ALA A 34 -6.79 -22.78 -25.99
N ALA A 35 -7.61 -22.21 -25.13
CA ALA A 35 -8.59 -21.17 -25.43
C ALA A 35 -8.39 -19.97 -24.51
N GLY A 36 -8.87 -18.79 -24.90
CA GLY A 36 -8.73 -17.57 -24.10
C GLY A 36 -9.92 -16.63 -24.24
N CYS A 37 -10.24 -15.93 -23.15
CA CYS A 37 -11.09 -14.75 -23.14
C CYS A 37 -10.31 -13.59 -22.53
N PHE A 38 -10.43 -12.39 -23.12
CA PHE A 38 -9.55 -11.27 -22.84
C PHE A 38 -10.33 -9.98 -22.70
N THR A 39 -9.77 -9.01 -21.95
CA THR A 39 -10.34 -7.67 -21.78
C THR A 39 -10.67 -6.99 -23.11
N VAL A 40 -11.78 -6.29 -23.13
CA VAL A 40 -12.19 -5.41 -24.25
C VAL A 40 -11.63 -4.00 -24.12
N ASN A 41 -10.84 -3.71 -23.07
CA ASN A 41 -10.20 -2.41 -22.89
C ASN A 41 -9.36 -2.05 -24.10
N ALA A 42 -9.53 -0.83 -24.62
CA ALA A 42 -8.76 -0.36 -25.78
C ALA A 42 -7.27 -0.18 -25.49
N SER A 43 -6.91 0.00 -24.21
CA SER A 43 -5.51 0.11 -23.75
C SER A 43 -4.95 -1.24 -23.29
N ARG A 44 -5.10 -2.27 -24.11
CA ARG A 44 -4.65 -3.63 -23.78
C ARG A 44 -3.16 -3.68 -23.48
N ALA A 45 -2.79 -4.45 -22.47
CA ALA A 45 -1.41 -4.76 -22.16
C ALA A 45 -0.76 -5.63 -23.26
N ALA A 46 0.56 -5.51 -23.40
CA ALA A 46 1.30 -6.29 -24.40
C ALA A 46 1.11 -7.81 -24.28
N PRO A 47 1.10 -8.45 -23.08
CA PRO A 47 0.82 -9.88 -22.95
C PRO A 47 -0.59 -10.27 -23.43
N VAL A 48 -1.58 -9.40 -23.23
CA VAL A 48 -2.95 -9.65 -23.72
C VAL A 48 -3.00 -9.60 -25.24
N SER A 49 -2.35 -8.61 -25.87
CA SER A 49 -2.29 -8.48 -27.33
C SER A 49 -1.60 -9.69 -27.97
N ASP A 50 -0.49 -10.19 -27.39
CA ASP A 50 0.20 -11.41 -27.82
C ASP A 50 -0.70 -12.65 -27.69
N ALA A 51 -1.37 -12.82 -26.55
CA ALA A 51 -2.25 -13.96 -26.33
C ALA A 51 -3.47 -13.97 -27.26
N VAL A 52 -4.10 -12.82 -27.52
CA VAL A 52 -5.21 -12.66 -28.48
C VAL A 52 -4.80 -13.09 -29.89
N ALA A 53 -3.59 -12.75 -30.33
CA ALA A 53 -3.09 -13.11 -31.66
C ALA A 53 -2.79 -14.61 -31.82
N ARG A 54 -2.60 -15.34 -30.74
CA ARG A 54 -2.12 -16.73 -30.68
C ARG A 54 -3.17 -17.75 -30.27
N LEU A 55 -4.25 -17.33 -29.62
CA LEU A 55 -5.30 -18.22 -29.13
C LEU A 55 -6.61 -18.05 -29.96
N PRO A 56 -7.37 -19.14 -30.20
CA PRO A 56 -7.13 -20.49 -29.70
C PRO A 56 -5.98 -21.23 -30.43
N SER A 57 -5.35 -22.18 -29.73
CA SER A 57 -4.20 -22.95 -30.23
C SER A 57 -4.37 -24.44 -29.90
N ALA A 58 -3.72 -25.32 -30.65
CA ALA A 58 -3.67 -26.77 -30.38
C ALA A 58 -2.27 -27.26 -29.94
N ALA A 59 -1.31 -26.34 -29.74
CA ALA A 59 0.09 -26.69 -29.52
C ALA A 59 0.71 -25.93 -28.31
N LEU A 60 -0.13 -25.41 -27.41
CA LEU A 60 0.39 -24.70 -26.23
C LEU A 60 1.02 -25.68 -25.25
N ARG A 61 2.11 -25.27 -24.60
CA ARG A 61 2.79 -26.05 -23.56
C ARG A 61 2.81 -25.33 -22.22
N ALA A 62 2.89 -24.01 -22.22
CA ALA A 62 3.05 -23.26 -20.97
C ALA A 62 2.38 -21.89 -20.99
N ILE A 63 2.00 -21.46 -19.80
CA ILE A 63 1.68 -20.06 -19.50
C ILE A 63 2.63 -19.60 -18.38
N VAL A 64 3.39 -18.55 -18.64
CA VAL A 64 4.21 -17.85 -17.62
C VAL A 64 3.47 -16.59 -17.17
N VAL A 65 3.42 -16.36 -15.85
CA VAL A 65 2.66 -15.23 -15.29
C VAL A 65 3.54 -14.47 -14.32
N ASN A 66 3.74 -13.19 -14.58
CA ASN A 66 4.35 -12.32 -13.56
C ASN A 66 3.31 -11.47 -12.85
N SER A 67 3.55 -11.18 -11.56
CA SER A 67 2.75 -10.25 -10.76
C SER A 67 3.62 -9.18 -10.11
N GLY A 68 3.03 -8.00 -9.89
CA GLY A 68 3.72 -6.80 -9.43
C GLY A 68 3.94 -5.76 -10.52
N ASN A 69 3.96 -6.18 -11.79
CA ASN A 69 4.09 -5.31 -12.96
C ASN A 69 3.12 -5.76 -14.06
N ALA A 70 2.36 -4.84 -14.61
CA ALA A 70 1.32 -5.12 -15.62
C ALA A 70 1.85 -5.27 -17.04
N ASN A 71 3.05 -4.78 -17.34
CA ASN A 71 3.58 -4.64 -18.71
C ASN A 71 2.56 -3.96 -19.65
N ALA A 72 1.91 -2.91 -19.17
CA ALA A 72 0.85 -2.17 -19.84
C ALA A 72 1.24 -0.70 -20.01
N LEU A 73 0.89 -0.11 -21.16
CA LEU A 73 1.14 1.30 -21.51
C LEU A 73 2.63 1.69 -21.46
N VAL A 74 3.51 0.78 -21.85
CA VAL A 74 4.98 0.96 -21.91
C VAL A 74 5.52 1.03 -23.36
N GLY A 75 4.63 1.21 -24.31
CA GLY A 75 4.99 1.32 -25.74
C GLY A 75 5.49 0.00 -26.36
N PRO A 76 6.23 0.07 -27.49
CA PRO A 76 6.71 -1.11 -28.23
C PRO A 76 7.64 -2.03 -27.41
N ASP A 77 8.25 -1.51 -26.36
CA ASP A 77 9.11 -2.29 -25.49
C ASP A 77 8.34 -3.40 -24.77
N GLY A 78 7.07 -3.17 -24.45
CA GLY A 78 6.24 -4.18 -23.80
C GLY A 78 6.07 -5.46 -24.61
N GLU A 79 5.90 -5.35 -25.94
CA GLU A 79 5.82 -6.52 -26.82
C GLU A 79 7.16 -7.26 -26.94
N ARG A 80 8.27 -6.50 -26.98
CA ARG A 80 9.61 -7.08 -26.98
C ARG A 80 9.87 -7.85 -25.70
N ASP A 81 9.48 -7.28 -24.56
CA ASP A 81 9.59 -7.88 -23.22
C ASP A 81 8.80 -9.20 -23.14
N VAL A 82 7.58 -9.27 -23.70
CA VAL A 82 6.79 -10.51 -23.79
C VAL A 82 7.52 -11.60 -24.57
N ARG A 83 8.04 -11.26 -25.76
CA ARG A 83 8.78 -12.23 -26.60
C ARG A 83 10.03 -12.77 -25.91
N GLU A 84 10.78 -11.89 -25.22
CA GLU A 84 12.00 -12.26 -24.49
C GLU A 84 11.68 -13.19 -23.31
N VAL A 85 10.65 -12.89 -22.53
CA VAL A 85 10.18 -13.73 -21.42
C VAL A 85 9.71 -15.10 -21.94
N CYS A 86 8.87 -15.14 -22.98
CA CYS A 86 8.40 -16.41 -23.55
C CYS A 86 9.56 -17.26 -24.09
N ALA A 87 10.51 -16.66 -24.78
CA ALA A 87 11.69 -17.36 -25.32
C ALA A 87 12.56 -17.95 -24.20
N ALA A 88 12.82 -17.18 -23.14
CA ALA A 88 13.62 -17.66 -21.99
C ALA A 88 12.97 -18.82 -21.25
N VAL A 89 11.65 -18.73 -21.01
CA VAL A 89 10.89 -19.81 -20.35
C VAL A 89 10.79 -21.04 -21.26
N ALA A 90 10.57 -20.87 -22.57
CA ALA A 90 10.56 -21.96 -23.53
C ALA A 90 11.89 -22.71 -23.57
N ALA A 91 13.00 -21.99 -23.62
CA ALA A 91 14.34 -22.58 -23.57
C ALA A 91 14.59 -23.36 -22.26
N ALA A 92 14.14 -22.82 -21.12
CA ALA A 92 14.28 -23.50 -19.82
C ALA A 92 13.39 -24.76 -19.70
N LEU A 93 12.29 -24.83 -20.45
CA LEU A 93 11.36 -25.97 -20.48
C LEU A 93 11.67 -26.98 -21.59
N ASP A 94 12.62 -26.67 -22.47
CA ASP A 94 12.93 -27.43 -23.70
C ASP A 94 11.68 -27.62 -24.61
N VAL A 95 11.00 -26.49 -24.90
CA VAL A 95 9.83 -26.44 -25.78
C VAL A 95 9.96 -25.29 -26.77
N PRO A 96 9.21 -25.33 -27.92
CA PRO A 96 9.18 -24.23 -28.86
C PRO A 96 8.67 -22.92 -28.24
N SER A 97 9.28 -21.78 -28.59
CA SER A 97 8.89 -20.47 -27.98
C SER A 97 7.45 -20.07 -28.31
N GLU A 98 6.94 -20.48 -29.48
CA GLU A 98 5.54 -20.30 -29.89
C GLU A 98 4.54 -21.10 -29.03
N SER A 99 5.01 -22.09 -28.29
CA SER A 99 4.17 -22.87 -27.39
C SER A 99 4.05 -22.28 -25.97
N VAL A 100 4.66 -21.11 -25.71
CA VAL A 100 4.59 -20.42 -24.41
C VAL A 100 3.90 -19.07 -24.59
N VAL A 101 2.90 -18.75 -23.77
CA VAL A 101 2.27 -17.43 -23.68
C VAL A 101 2.54 -16.80 -22.32
N ALA A 102 2.52 -15.47 -22.28
CA ALA A 102 2.72 -14.71 -21.06
C ALA A 102 1.42 -14.06 -20.58
N ALA A 103 1.30 -13.87 -19.27
CA ALA A 103 0.31 -13.00 -18.65
C ALA A 103 1.00 -12.15 -17.56
N SER A 104 0.51 -10.95 -17.32
CA SER A 104 1.07 -10.00 -16.35
C SER A 104 -0.02 -9.33 -15.55
N THR A 105 0.27 -8.95 -14.31
CA THR A 105 -0.64 -8.16 -13.47
C THR A 105 0.15 -7.30 -12.47
N GLY A 106 -0.32 -6.10 -12.19
CA GLY A 106 0.31 -5.19 -11.21
C GLY A 106 0.31 -3.74 -11.67
N VAL A 107 1.39 -3.02 -11.41
CA VAL A 107 1.52 -1.59 -11.71
C VAL A 107 1.55 -1.34 -13.21
N ILE A 108 0.76 -0.35 -13.65
CA ILE A 108 0.65 0.11 -15.04
C ILE A 108 1.65 1.25 -15.29
N GLY A 109 2.19 1.37 -16.53
CA GLY A 109 3.05 2.47 -16.94
C GLY A 109 4.53 2.32 -16.51
N VAL A 110 4.89 1.19 -15.92
CA VAL A 110 6.26 0.86 -15.51
C VAL A 110 6.77 -0.30 -16.35
N ARG A 111 7.97 -0.17 -16.90
CA ARG A 111 8.58 -1.24 -17.72
C ARG A 111 8.84 -2.50 -16.89
N LEU A 112 8.57 -3.67 -17.47
CA LEU A 112 8.86 -4.96 -16.83
C LEU A 112 10.38 -5.13 -16.66
N PRO A 113 10.88 -5.54 -15.47
CA PRO A 113 12.29 -5.87 -15.25
C PRO A 113 12.62 -7.25 -15.84
N VAL A 114 12.63 -7.35 -17.18
CA VAL A 114 12.75 -8.59 -17.95
C VAL A 114 13.96 -9.41 -17.54
N ALA A 115 15.10 -8.77 -17.31
CA ALA A 115 16.34 -9.46 -16.90
C ALA A 115 16.15 -10.34 -15.65
N LYS A 116 15.30 -9.91 -14.69
CA LYS A 116 14.99 -10.71 -13.49
C LYS A 116 14.18 -11.96 -13.83
N VAL A 117 13.20 -11.82 -14.73
CA VAL A 117 12.35 -12.94 -15.17
C VAL A 117 13.17 -13.94 -15.96
N VAL A 118 13.98 -13.47 -16.91
CA VAL A 118 14.87 -14.29 -17.72
C VAL A 118 15.86 -15.06 -16.85
N ALA A 119 16.52 -14.41 -15.91
CA ALA A 119 17.44 -15.05 -14.97
C ALA A 119 16.76 -16.12 -14.10
N ALA A 120 15.48 -15.96 -13.77
CA ALA A 120 14.71 -16.88 -12.95
C ALA A 120 14.06 -18.04 -13.75
N ALA A 121 14.02 -17.98 -15.08
CA ALA A 121 13.37 -19.01 -15.90
C ALA A 121 13.88 -20.45 -15.66
N PRO A 122 15.20 -20.71 -15.50
CA PRO A 122 15.68 -22.04 -15.17
C PRO A 122 15.17 -22.56 -13.81
N GLN A 123 15.13 -21.70 -12.79
CA GLN A 123 14.61 -22.06 -11.46
C GLN A 123 13.09 -22.31 -11.52
N LEU A 124 12.34 -21.50 -12.25
CA LEU A 124 10.91 -21.67 -12.46
C LEU A 124 10.61 -23.03 -13.11
N ALA A 125 11.34 -23.38 -14.17
CA ALA A 125 11.22 -24.67 -14.85
C ALA A 125 11.63 -25.86 -13.97
N ALA A 126 12.69 -25.74 -13.19
CA ALA A 126 13.16 -26.78 -12.28
C ALA A 126 12.18 -27.06 -11.12
N SER A 127 11.43 -26.03 -10.68
CA SER A 127 10.46 -26.14 -9.59
C SER A 127 9.03 -26.57 -10.04
N ARG A 128 8.86 -26.93 -11.32
CA ARG A 128 7.58 -27.49 -11.80
C ARG A 128 7.26 -28.82 -11.11
N GLY A 129 5.99 -29.16 -10.98
CA GLY A 129 5.54 -30.32 -10.19
C GLY A 129 5.14 -29.96 -8.77
N GLY A 130 5.23 -28.68 -8.39
CA GLY A 130 4.69 -28.17 -7.14
C GLY A 130 3.16 -28.14 -7.12
N ALA A 131 2.60 -27.88 -5.96
CA ALA A 131 1.15 -27.74 -5.79
C ALA A 131 0.63 -26.52 -6.55
N ILE A 132 -0.58 -26.59 -7.11
CA ILE A 132 -1.26 -25.51 -7.84
C ILE A 132 -1.38 -24.23 -7.00
N GLU A 133 -1.43 -24.36 -5.67
CA GLU A 133 -1.44 -23.27 -4.69
C GLU A 133 -0.21 -22.37 -4.79
N LEU A 134 0.95 -22.91 -5.20
CA LEU A 134 2.17 -22.13 -5.39
C LEU A 134 2.05 -21.16 -6.58
N ALA A 135 1.46 -21.61 -7.68
CA ALA A 135 1.15 -20.74 -8.82
C ALA A 135 0.09 -19.72 -8.45
N ALA A 136 -0.96 -20.14 -7.75
CA ALA A 136 -2.00 -19.23 -7.27
C ALA A 136 -1.47 -18.14 -6.34
N GLN A 137 -0.53 -18.45 -5.44
CA GLN A 137 0.14 -17.45 -4.60
C GLN A 137 0.98 -16.47 -5.41
N ALA A 138 1.65 -16.95 -6.46
CA ALA A 138 2.58 -16.13 -7.23
C ALA A 138 1.87 -15.10 -8.12
N VAL A 139 0.61 -15.32 -8.49
CA VAL A 139 -0.17 -14.38 -9.30
C VAL A 139 -0.91 -13.31 -8.47
N MET A 140 -1.04 -13.47 -7.15
CA MET A 140 -1.74 -12.53 -6.27
C MET A 140 -1.09 -11.14 -6.28
N THR A 141 -1.91 -10.10 -6.18
CA THR A 141 -1.47 -8.70 -5.99
C THR A 141 -1.98 -8.13 -4.68
N THR A 142 -3.17 -7.57 -4.68
CA THR A 142 -3.90 -7.06 -3.51
C THR A 142 -4.78 -8.12 -2.85
N ASP A 143 -4.86 -9.29 -3.46
CA ASP A 143 -5.60 -10.45 -2.95
C ASP A 143 -5.17 -10.79 -1.52
N THR A 144 -6.13 -11.11 -0.64
CA THR A 144 -5.86 -11.52 0.74
C THR A 144 -5.76 -13.04 0.90
N ARG A 145 -6.31 -13.81 -0.07
CA ARG A 145 -6.31 -15.27 -0.08
C ARG A 145 -6.18 -15.84 -1.50
N VAL A 146 -5.66 -17.06 -1.60
CA VAL A 146 -5.66 -17.83 -2.85
C VAL A 146 -7.09 -18.22 -3.23
N LYS A 147 -7.38 -18.24 -4.53
CA LYS A 147 -8.69 -18.59 -5.09
C LYS A 147 -8.54 -19.82 -5.96
N LEU A 148 -9.19 -20.89 -5.58
CA LEU A 148 -9.05 -22.23 -6.17
C LEU A 148 -10.42 -22.87 -6.32
N ALA A 149 -10.62 -23.60 -7.42
CA ALA A 149 -11.79 -24.42 -7.65
C ALA A 149 -11.45 -25.68 -8.44
N SER A 150 -12.12 -26.79 -8.20
CA SER A 150 -11.97 -27.99 -9.01
C SER A 150 -13.24 -28.82 -9.05
N ARG A 151 -13.39 -29.61 -10.14
CA ARG A 151 -14.45 -30.59 -10.33
C ARG A 151 -13.86 -31.87 -10.91
N ILE A 152 -14.35 -32.99 -10.42
CA ILE A 152 -14.14 -34.29 -11.05
C ILE A 152 -15.43 -34.61 -11.80
N ILE A 153 -15.30 -34.96 -13.06
CA ILE A 153 -16.42 -35.25 -13.97
C ILE A 153 -16.18 -36.54 -14.73
N THR A 154 -17.26 -37.14 -15.21
CA THR A 154 -17.20 -38.33 -16.06
C THR A 154 -17.65 -37.94 -17.47
N VAL A 155 -16.81 -38.19 -18.46
CA VAL A 155 -17.09 -37.91 -19.88
C VAL A 155 -16.79 -39.13 -20.70
N GLY A 156 -17.76 -39.64 -21.45
CA GLY A 156 -17.59 -40.86 -22.24
C GLY A 156 -17.19 -42.09 -21.42
N GLY A 157 -17.60 -42.15 -20.14
CA GLY A 157 -17.22 -43.21 -19.21
C GLY A 157 -15.85 -43.08 -18.56
N VAL A 158 -15.13 -41.97 -18.83
CA VAL A 158 -13.78 -41.71 -18.31
C VAL A 158 -13.85 -40.61 -17.26
N GLU A 159 -13.16 -40.80 -16.11
CA GLU A 159 -12.99 -39.77 -15.10
C GLU A 159 -11.93 -38.78 -15.52
N ALA A 160 -12.29 -37.52 -15.51
CA ALA A 160 -11.42 -36.39 -15.78
C ALA A 160 -11.53 -35.29 -14.71
N THR A 161 -10.53 -34.46 -14.62
CA THR A 161 -10.47 -33.33 -13.67
C THR A 161 -10.48 -32.00 -14.40
N VAL A 162 -11.27 -31.05 -13.89
CA VAL A 162 -11.14 -29.62 -14.19
C VAL A 162 -10.64 -28.94 -12.93
N ALA A 163 -9.51 -28.27 -13.01
CA ALA A 163 -8.92 -27.50 -11.90
C ALA A 163 -8.58 -26.10 -12.35
N ALA A 164 -8.75 -25.14 -11.47
CA ALA A 164 -8.48 -23.74 -11.79
C ALA A 164 -8.01 -22.95 -10.57
N PHE A 165 -7.28 -21.89 -10.87
CA PHE A 165 -7.00 -20.83 -9.90
C PHE A 165 -7.21 -19.47 -10.54
N ALA A 166 -7.47 -18.45 -9.70
CA ALA A 166 -7.65 -17.10 -10.14
C ALA A 166 -7.03 -16.10 -9.16
N LYS A 167 -6.78 -14.89 -9.62
CA LYS A 167 -6.50 -13.71 -8.82
C LYS A 167 -7.44 -12.57 -9.23
N GLY A 168 -7.73 -11.70 -8.31
CA GLY A 168 -8.52 -10.48 -8.48
C GLY A 168 -9.05 -10.01 -7.14
N SER A 169 -8.98 -8.70 -6.89
CA SER A 169 -9.43 -8.05 -5.67
C SER A 169 -9.87 -6.60 -5.91
N GLY A 170 -9.16 -5.82 -6.73
CA GLY A 170 -9.51 -4.48 -7.18
C GLY A 170 -9.43 -4.32 -8.67
N MET A 171 -9.94 -3.17 -9.20
CA MET A 171 -10.12 -2.89 -10.62
C MET A 171 -10.98 -3.97 -11.29
N ILE A 172 -12.12 -4.32 -10.67
CA ILE A 172 -13.03 -5.38 -11.10
C ILE A 172 -14.34 -4.79 -11.62
N ALA A 173 -14.53 -4.87 -12.97
CA ALA A 173 -15.75 -4.45 -13.66
C ALA A 173 -16.30 -5.55 -14.57
N PRO A 174 -17.59 -5.50 -14.95
CA PRO A 174 -18.17 -6.41 -15.93
C PRO A 174 -17.46 -6.37 -17.29
N GLU A 175 -17.53 -7.47 -18.05
CA GLU A 175 -16.89 -7.66 -19.37
C GLU A 175 -15.39 -7.87 -19.31
N LEU A 176 -14.96 -8.75 -18.40
CA LEU A 176 -13.58 -9.06 -18.00
C LEU A 176 -12.91 -7.92 -17.24
N ALA A 177 -13.00 -8.03 -15.93
CA ALA A 177 -12.41 -7.16 -14.93
C ALA A 177 -11.01 -7.63 -14.54
N THR A 178 -10.21 -6.84 -13.81
CA THR A 178 -8.80 -7.12 -13.42
C THR A 178 -8.64 -8.45 -12.70
N MET A 179 -8.83 -9.50 -13.46
CA MET A 179 -8.66 -10.86 -13.00
C MET A 179 -7.79 -11.65 -13.98
N LEU A 180 -7.02 -12.56 -13.44
CA LEU A 180 -6.40 -13.61 -14.21
C LEU A 180 -6.96 -14.94 -13.71
N ALA A 181 -7.43 -15.79 -14.63
CA ALA A 181 -7.83 -17.15 -14.31
C ALA A 181 -7.21 -18.17 -15.25
N PHE A 182 -6.82 -19.29 -14.68
CA PHE A 182 -6.14 -20.36 -15.38
C PHE A 182 -6.86 -21.67 -15.09
N LEU A 183 -7.54 -22.20 -16.12
CA LEU A 183 -8.28 -23.43 -16.06
C LEU A 183 -7.49 -24.53 -16.78
N THR A 184 -7.41 -25.70 -16.19
CA THR A 184 -6.72 -26.85 -16.77
C THR A 184 -7.64 -28.07 -16.71
N THR A 185 -7.59 -28.90 -17.75
CA THR A 185 -8.30 -30.20 -17.76
C THR A 185 -7.50 -31.24 -18.55
N ASP A 186 -7.61 -32.50 -18.13
CA ASP A 186 -7.00 -33.61 -18.85
C ASP A 186 -7.91 -34.20 -19.98
N LEU A 187 -9.05 -33.55 -20.25
CA LEU A 187 -9.96 -33.95 -21.35
C LEU A 187 -9.34 -33.70 -22.74
N ALA A 188 -9.65 -34.56 -23.68
CA ALA A 188 -9.47 -34.34 -25.11
C ALA A 188 -10.66 -33.54 -25.64
N VAL A 189 -10.39 -32.37 -26.27
CA VAL A 189 -11.40 -31.42 -26.77
C VAL A 189 -10.87 -30.68 -28.00
N THR A 190 -11.73 -30.32 -28.94
CA THR A 190 -11.32 -29.47 -30.09
C THR A 190 -11.12 -28.01 -29.64
N PRO A 191 -10.24 -27.23 -30.35
CA PRO A 191 -10.05 -25.80 -30.02
C PRO A 191 -11.37 -24.99 -30.06
N ALA A 192 -12.25 -25.28 -31.05
CA ALA A 192 -13.53 -24.61 -31.19
C ALA A 192 -14.45 -24.91 -29.99
N ALA A 193 -14.58 -26.19 -29.60
CA ALA A 193 -15.40 -26.61 -28.47
C ALA A 193 -14.89 -26.03 -27.13
N LEU A 194 -13.57 -26.03 -26.87
CA LEU A 194 -13.01 -25.45 -25.66
C LEU A 194 -13.29 -23.92 -25.60
N GLN A 195 -13.11 -23.23 -26.73
CA GLN A 195 -13.37 -21.78 -26.82
C GLN A 195 -14.85 -21.45 -26.63
N ALA A 196 -15.76 -22.27 -27.21
CA ALA A 196 -17.21 -22.10 -27.04
C ALA A 196 -17.66 -22.34 -25.60
N ALA A 197 -17.19 -23.41 -24.96
CA ALA A 197 -17.48 -23.72 -23.56
C ALA A 197 -16.94 -22.62 -22.61
N LEU A 198 -15.72 -22.13 -22.84
CA LEU A 198 -15.15 -21.04 -22.05
C LEU A 198 -15.98 -19.76 -22.18
N ARG A 199 -16.32 -19.34 -23.39
CA ARG A 199 -17.17 -18.16 -23.63
C ARG A 199 -18.53 -18.26 -22.98
N ALA A 200 -19.13 -19.45 -22.96
CA ALA A 200 -20.40 -19.68 -22.28
C ALA A 200 -20.26 -19.51 -20.75
N ALA A 201 -19.22 -20.10 -20.17
CA ALA A 201 -18.93 -20.00 -18.75
C ALA A 201 -18.67 -18.55 -18.29
N MET A 202 -17.99 -17.74 -19.13
CA MET A 202 -17.73 -16.33 -18.83
C MET A 202 -19.01 -15.53 -18.57
N LYS A 203 -20.05 -15.72 -19.39
CA LYS A 203 -21.30 -14.94 -19.33
C LYS A 203 -22.07 -15.09 -18.03
N THR A 204 -21.87 -16.17 -17.31
CA THR A 204 -22.58 -16.48 -16.06
C THR A 204 -21.68 -16.39 -14.83
N SER A 205 -20.39 -16.08 -15.02
CA SER A 205 -19.39 -16.06 -13.97
C SER A 205 -18.62 -14.74 -13.90
N PHE A 206 -17.47 -14.65 -14.55
CA PHE A 206 -16.59 -13.47 -14.45
C PHE A 206 -17.19 -12.20 -15.05
N ASP A 207 -18.04 -12.30 -16.07
CA ASP A 207 -18.79 -11.14 -16.59
C ASP A 207 -19.88 -10.66 -15.62
N MET A 208 -20.12 -11.39 -14.53
CA MET A 208 -21.17 -11.10 -13.55
C MET A 208 -20.63 -10.64 -12.20
N ILE A 209 -19.35 -10.25 -12.12
CA ILE A 209 -18.76 -9.70 -10.90
C ILE A 209 -18.39 -8.23 -11.07
N THR A 210 -18.41 -7.48 -9.96
CA THR A 210 -17.89 -6.11 -9.89
C THR A 210 -17.44 -5.77 -8.47
N VAL A 211 -16.30 -5.08 -8.36
CA VAL A 211 -15.80 -4.51 -7.09
C VAL A 211 -15.90 -3.00 -7.12
N ASP A 212 -15.38 -2.33 -8.12
CA ASP A 212 -15.26 -0.88 -8.23
C ASP A 212 -15.76 -0.31 -9.56
N GLY A 213 -16.08 -1.16 -10.52
CA GLY A 213 -16.57 -0.76 -11.83
C GLY A 213 -15.48 -0.34 -12.81
N ASP A 214 -14.19 -0.50 -12.47
CA ASP A 214 -13.05 -0.16 -13.33
C ASP A 214 -12.52 -1.38 -14.09
N MET A 215 -12.32 -1.22 -15.40
CA MET A 215 -11.87 -2.30 -16.31
C MET A 215 -10.35 -2.25 -16.49
N SER A 216 -9.69 -3.40 -16.30
CA SER A 216 -8.24 -3.53 -16.45
C SER A 216 -7.76 -3.60 -17.89
N THR A 217 -6.48 -3.31 -18.04
CA THR A 217 -5.71 -3.52 -19.28
C THR A 217 -5.25 -4.96 -19.49
N ASN A 218 -5.33 -5.83 -18.45
CA ASN A 218 -4.63 -7.13 -18.41
C ASN A 218 -5.51 -8.35 -18.26
N ASP A 219 -6.83 -8.21 -18.18
CA ASP A 219 -7.72 -9.34 -17.89
C ASP A 219 -7.60 -10.45 -18.91
N ALA A 220 -7.43 -11.66 -18.39
CA ALA A 220 -7.32 -12.84 -19.21
C ALA A 220 -7.80 -14.08 -18.45
N VAL A 221 -8.59 -14.88 -19.14
CA VAL A 221 -8.99 -16.24 -18.71
C VAL A 221 -8.46 -17.22 -19.73
N PHE A 222 -7.64 -18.14 -19.28
CA PHE A 222 -7.04 -19.18 -20.10
C PHE A 222 -7.65 -20.54 -19.71
N ALA A 223 -7.97 -21.35 -20.71
CA ALA A 223 -8.36 -22.75 -20.53
C ALA A 223 -7.45 -23.65 -21.37
N LEU A 224 -6.85 -24.68 -20.72
CA LEU A 224 -5.94 -25.64 -21.32
C LEU A 224 -6.48 -27.07 -21.18
N ALA A 225 -6.42 -27.85 -22.25
CA ALA A 225 -6.86 -29.22 -22.29
C ALA A 225 -5.82 -30.10 -22.99
N ASN A 226 -5.25 -31.11 -22.28
CA ASN A 226 -4.13 -31.89 -22.79
C ASN A 226 -4.48 -33.31 -23.26
N GLY A 227 -5.72 -33.76 -23.11
CA GLY A 227 -6.21 -35.03 -23.61
C GLY A 227 -5.77 -36.29 -22.88
N LEU A 228 -5.03 -36.17 -21.78
CA LEU A 228 -4.48 -37.32 -21.06
C LEU A 228 -5.53 -38.13 -20.24
N ALA A 229 -6.78 -37.68 -20.20
CA ALA A 229 -7.87 -38.50 -19.67
C ALA A 229 -8.19 -39.72 -20.55
N GLY A 230 -7.96 -39.59 -21.88
CA GLY A 230 -8.19 -40.66 -22.84
C GLY A 230 -9.66 -40.78 -23.27
N ASN A 231 -10.48 -39.78 -23.07
CA ASN A 231 -11.84 -39.69 -23.58
C ASN A 231 -11.86 -39.49 -25.11
N PRO A 232 -12.94 -39.82 -25.81
CA PRO A 232 -13.17 -39.38 -27.17
C PRO A 232 -13.11 -37.83 -27.25
N THR A 233 -12.53 -37.30 -28.33
CA THR A 233 -12.40 -35.86 -28.52
C THR A 233 -13.78 -35.18 -28.51
N ILE A 234 -13.97 -34.24 -27.60
CA ILE A 234 -15.21 -33.48 -27.43
C ILE A 234 -15.34 -32.44 -28.54
N GLU A 235 -16.49 -32.47 -29.22
CA GLU A 235 -16.88 -31.48 -30.24
C GLU A 235 -18.11 -30.67 -29.73
N GLU A 236 -18.27 -29.45 -30.27
CA GLU A 236 -19.40 -28.59 -29.94
C GLU A 236 -20.75 -29.27 -30.32
N GLY A 237 -21.76 -29.15 -29.45
CA GLY A 237 -23.12 -29.70 -29.64
C GLY A 237 -23.27 -31.14 -29.21
N THR A 238 -22.25 -31.83 -28.70
CA THR A 238 -22.36 -33.19 -28.18
C THR A 238 -22.84 -33.22 -26.72
N ALA A 239 -23.28 -34.37 -26.24
CA ALA A 239 -23.64 -34.53 -24.81
C ALA A 239 -22.42 -34.31 -23.90
N GLU A 240 -21.25 -34.77 -24.33
CA GLU A 240 -19.96 -34.59 -23.65
C GLU A 240 -19.57 -33.12 -23.56
N PHE A 241 -19.88 -32.33 -24.59
CA PHE A 241 -19.69 -30.87 -24.58
C PHE A 241 -20.54 -30.23 -23.47
N ALA A 242 -21.79 -30.62 -23.31
CA ALA A 242 -22.64 -30.09 -22.24
C ALA A 242 -22.08 -30.36 -20.83
N VAL A 243 -21.49 -31.56 -20.61
CA VAL A 243 -20.82 -31.92 -19.36
C VAL A 243 -19.58 -31.04 -19.13
N LEU A 244 -18.73 -30.86 -20.16
CA LEU A 244 -17.56 -29.99 -20.08
C LEU A 244 -17.97 -28.53 -19.79
N ALA A 245 -18.92 -27.98 -20.55
CA ALA A 245 -19.41 -26.62 -20.39
C ALA A 245 -19.97 -26.36 -18.98
N GLY A 246 -20.78 -27.28 -18.46
CA GLY A 246 -21.29 -27.19 -17.09
C GLY A 246 -20.21 -27.27 -16.01
N ALA A 247 -19.15 -28.06 -16.23
CA ALA A 247 -18.03 -28.15 -15.31
C ALA A 247 -17.19 -26.86 -15.32
N LEU A 248 -16.91 -26.28 -16.49
CA LEU A 248 -16.21 -24.98 -16.61
C LEU A 248 -17.04 -23.87 -15.97
N GLU A 249 -18.35 -23.82 -16.25
CA GLU A 249 -19.25 -22.84 -15.62
C GLU A 249 -19.20 -22.94 -14.09
N ALA A 250 -19.35 -24.14 -13.54
CA ALA A 250 -19.33 -24.33 -12.08
C ALA A 250 -18.03 -23.89 -11.41
N VAL A 251 -16.88 -24.17 -12.06
CA VAL A 251 -15.56 -23.75 -11.59
C VAL A 251 -15.41 -22.23 -11.71
N CYS A 252 -15.81 -21.63 -12.83
CA CYS A 252 -15.74 -20.18 -13.05
C CYS A 252 -16.66 -19.41 -12.09
N VAL A 253 -17.88 -19.88 -11.82
CA VAL A 253 -18.80 -19.27 -10.85
C VAL A 253 -18.22 -19.31 -9.45
N GLU A 254 -17.61 -20.42 -9.03
CA GLU A 254 -16.98 -20.54 -7.72
C GLU A 254 -15.82 -19.54 -7.58
N LEU A 255 -14.97 -19.42 -8.59
CA LEU A 255 -13.87 -18.46 -8.59
C LEU A 255 -14.36 -16.99 -8.64
N ALA A 256 -15.38 -16.70 -9.45
CA ALA A 256 -15.99 -15.38 -9.54
C ALA A 256 -16.53 -14.90 -8.17
N ARG A 257 -17.21 -15.78 -7.45
CA ARG A 257 -17.68 -15.49 -6.08
C ARG A 257 -16.51 -15.23 -5.13
N GLN A 258 -15.45 -16.06 -5.17
CA GLN A 258 -14.26 -15.86 -4.34
C GLN A 258 -13.56 -14.52 -4.64
N ILE A 259 -13.56 -14.06 -5.90
CA ILE A 259 -13.02 -12.76 -6.29
C ILE A 259 -13.88 -11.63 -5.70
N ALA A 260 -15.20 -11.68 -5.86
CA ALA A 260 -16.10 -10.65 -5.32
C ALA A 260 -16.03 -10.57 -3.78
N GLU A 261 -15.94 -11.73 -3.10
CA GLU A 261 -15.85 -11.84 -1.65
C GLU A 261 -14.50 -11.31 -1.11
N ASP A 262 -13.43 -11.40 -1.90
CA ASP A 262 -12.08 -10.88 -1.58
C ASP A 262 -11.82 -9.51 -2.22
N GLY A 263 -12.86 -8.74 -2.51
CA GLY A 263 -12.75 -7.38 -3.04
C GLY A 263 -11.95 -6.47 -2.10
N GLU A 264 -11.19 -5.51 -2.66
CA GLU A 264 -10.38 -4.59 -1.86
C GLU A 264 -11.21 -3.88 -0.79
N GLY A 265 -10.85 -4.10 0.48
CA GLY A 265 -11.55 -3.54 1.63
C GLY A 265 -12.96 -4.12 1.88
N ALA A 266 -13.36 -5.18 1.18
CA ALA A 266 -14.67 -5.79 1.34
C ALA A 266 -14.87 -6.37 2.75
N THR A 267 -16.06 -6.16 3.31
CA THR A 267 -16.50 -6.78 4.56
C THR A 267 -17.66 -7.75 4.34
N LYS A 268 -18.30 -7.67 3.16
CA LYS A 268 -19.46 -8.50 2.81
C LYS A 268 -19.47 -8.85 1.33
N LEU A 269 -19.82 -10.10 1.03
CA LEU A 269 -20.23 -10.53 -0.32
C LEU A 269 -21.67 -10.08 -0.57
N VAL A 270 -21.91 -9.47 -1.73
CA VAL A 270 -23.25 -9.06 -2.20
C VAL A 270 -23.66 -9.93 -3.38
N GLU A 271 -24.76 -10.62 -3.26
CA GLU A 271 -25.35 -11.41 -4.34
C GLU A 271 -26.66 -10.75 -4.80
N VAL A 272 -26.72 -10.37 -6.06
CA VAL A 272 -27.90 -9.74 -6.68
C VAL A 272 -28.52 -10.70 -7.67
N ARG A 273 -29.79 -11.04 -7.43
CA ARG A 273 -30.60 -11.91 -8.29
C ARG A 273 -31.69 -11.10 -8.97
N ILE A 274 -31.70 -11.08 -10.29
CA ILE A 274 -32.77 -10.52 -11.10
C ILE A 274 -33.55 -11.67 -11.72
N GLY A 275 -34.86 -11.66 -11.62
CA GLY A 275 -35.78 -12.56 -12.30
C GLY A 275 -36.91 -11.81 -12.99
N GLY A 276 -37.59 -12.43 -13.95
CA GLY A 276 -38.72 -11.85 -14.63
C GLY A 276 -38.39 -10.78 -15.66
N ALA A 277 -37.16 -10.69 -16.12
CA ALA A 277 -36.73 -9.76 -17.17
C ALA A 277 -37.21 -10.24 -18.57
N PRO A 278 -37.34 -9.34 -19.55
CA PRO A 278 -37.71 -9.70 -20.93
C PRO A 278 -36.77 -10.68 -21.61
N ASP A 279 -35.47 -10.50 -21.40
CA ASP A 279 -34.41 -11.36 -21.93
C ASP A 279 -33.21 -11.45 -20.98
N ASP A 280 -32.30 -12.40 -21.29
CA ASP A 280 -31.11 -12.65 -20.47
C ASP A 280 -30.09 -11.51 -20.46
N ALA A 281 -29.99 -10.71 -21.54
CA ALA A 281 -29.07 -9.60 -21.63
C ALA A 281 -29.51 -8.48 -20.67
N MET A 282 -30.79 -8.15 -20.65
CA MET A 282 -31.40 -7.19 -19.72
C MET A 282 -31.26 -7.66 -18.28
N ALA A 283 -31.53 -8.96 -18.02
CA ALA A 283 -31.39 -9.54 -16.69
C ALA A 283 -29.96 -9.38 -16.16
N ARG A 284 -28.95 -9.74 -16.97
CA ARG A 284 -27.52 -9.61 -16.62
C ARG A 284 -27.14 -8.14 -16.38
N GLU A 285 -27.50 -7.23 -17.29
CA GLU A 285 -27.14 -5.82 -17.16
C GLU A 285 -27.77 -5.18 -15.91
N LEU A 286 -29.03 -5.54 -15.56
CA LEU A 286 -29.67 -5.08 -14.33
C LEU A 286 -29.00 -5.66 -13.06
N ALA A 287 -28.67 -6.93 -13.06
CA ALA A 287 -27.99 -7.55 -11.91
C ALA A 287 -26.65 -6.86 -11.63
N ARG A 288 -25.84 -6.63 -12.69
CA ARG A 288 -24.57 -5.90 -12.60
C ARG A 288 -24.76 -4.44 -12.16
N THR A 289 -25.79 -3.77 -12.67
CA THR A 289 -26.10 -2.38 -12.31
C THR A 289 -26.39 -2.23 -10.82
N VAL A 290 -27.15 -3.14 -10.23
CA VAL A 290 -27.43 -3.12 -8.79
C VAL A 290 -26.17 -3.46 -7.98
N ALA A 291 -25.44 -4.52 -8.36
CA ALA A 291 -24.23 -4.95 -7.67
C ALA A 291 -23.11 -3.88 -7.71
N GLY A 292 -23.02 -3.11 -8.82
CA GLY A 292 -22.03 -2.04 -9.02
C GLY A 292 -22.46 -0.67 -8.49
N SER A 293 -23.70 -0.49 -8.00
CA SER A 293 -24.17 0.79 -7.51
C SER A 293 -23.46 1.21 -6.22
N SER A 294 -22.69 2.29 -6.27
CA SER A 294 -21.98 2.83 -5.09
C SER A 294 -22.90 3.12 -3.92
N LEU A 295 -24.13 3.59 -4.19
CA LEU A 295 -25.14 3.87 -3.15
C LEU A 295 -25.68 2.58 -2.52
N VAL A 296 -25.89 1.51 -3.30
CA VAL A 296 -26.30 0.20 -2.80
C VAL A 296 -25.16 -0.41 -1.97
N LYS A 297 -23.93 -0.41 -2.50
CA LYS A 297 -22.74 -0.94 -1.81
C LYS A 297 -22.48 -0.22 -0.48
N ALA A 298 -22.61 1.11 -0.43
CA ALA A 298 -22.48 1.89 0.81
C ALA A 298 -23.59 1.58 1.82
N ALA A 299 -24.85 1.38 1.37
CA ALA A 299 -25.94 0.97 2.25
C ALA A 299 -25.67 -0.41 2.87
N ILE A 300 -25.16 -1.36 2.08
CA ILE A 300 -24.82 -2.70 2.56
C ILE A 300 -23.67 -2.64 3.57
N PHE A 301 -22.64 -1.82 3.34
CA PHE A 301 -21.56 -1.61 4.30
C PHE A 301 -22.10 -1.15 5.66
N GLY A 302 -22.95 -0.11 5.68
CA GLY A 302 -23.59 0.42 6.89
C GLY A 302 -24.72 -0.45 7.46
N ALA A 303 -25.02 -1.59 6.84
CA ALA A 303 -26.22 -2.39 7.12
C ALA A 303 -27.49 -1.51 7.15
N ASP A 304 -27.57 -0.52 6.22
CA ASP A 304 -28.73 0.36 6.06
C ASP A 304 -29.77 -0.35 5.16
N PRO A 305 -31.00 -0.62 5.63
CA PRO A 305 -32.03 -1.32 4.86
C PRO A 305 -32.66 -0.42 3.77
N ASN A 306 -31.83 0.25 2.99
CA ASN A 306 -32.23 1.24 1.99
C ASN A 306 -32.50 0.58 0.63
N TRP A 307 -33.52 -0.26 0.58
CA TRP A 307 -33.93 -0.95 -0.64
C TRP A 307 -34.34 0.00 -1.78
N GLY A 308 -34.73 1.23 -1.49
CA GLY A 308 -35.07 2.24 -2.50
C GLY A 308 -33.91 2.51 -3.47
N ARG A 309 -32.67 2.38 -3.02
CA ARG A 309 -31.48 2.51 -3.87
C ARG A 309 -31.37 1.42 -4.93
N VAL A 310 -31.89 0.22 -4.65
CA VAL A 310 -31.94 -0.89 -5.59
C VAL A 310 -32.88 -0.55 -6.76
N LEU A 311 -34.10 -0.13 -6.48
CA LEU A 311 -35.09 0.28 -7.52
C LEU A 311 -34.62 1.55 -8.24
N SER A 312 -33.98 2.50 -7.54
CA SER A 312 -33.39 3.68 -8.17
C SER A 312 -32.31 3.30 -9.20
N ALA A 313 -31.42 2.37 -8.88
CA ALA A 313 -30.39 1.90 -9.80
C ALA A 313 -31.01 1.22 -11.05
N ILE A 314 -32.01 0.35 -10.83
CA ILE A 314 -32.76 -0.30 -11.92
C ILE A 314 -33.48 0.75 -12.78
N GLY A 315 -34.23 1.67 -12.16
CA GLY A 315 -34.98 2.71 -12.86
C GLY A 315 -34.09 3.61 -13.71
N ALA A 316 -32.92 4.01 -13.18
CA ALA A 316 -31.97 4.81 -13.94
C ALA A 316 -31.44 4.04 -15.18
N LYS A 317 -31.15 2.75 -15.05
CA LYS A 317 -30.71 1.92 -16.18
C LYS A 317 -31.84 1.74 -17.20
N VAL A 318 -33.00 1.36 -16.77
CA VAL A 318 -34.20 1.16 -17.62
C VAL A 318 -34.50 2.44 -18.38
N GLY A 319 -34.54 3.59 -17.71
CA GLY A 319 -34.79 4.87 -18.33
C GLY A 319 -33.75 5.29 -19.36
N SER A 320 -32.46 5.14 -19.03
CA SER A 320 -31.35 5.47 -19.94
C SER A 320 -31.33 4.60 -21.21
N ARG A 321 -31.72 3.31 -21.10
CA ARG A 321 -31.79 2.35 -22.22
C ARG A 321 -33.16 2.36 -22.92
N ARG A 322 -34.16 3.03 -22.34
CA ARG A 322 -35.56 3.01 -22.81
C ARG A 322 -36.12 1.59 -22.94
N TRP A 323 -35.82 0.75 -21.98
CA TRP A 323 -36.28 -0.64 -21.95
C TRP A 323 -37.77 -0.71 -21.55
N PRO A 324 -38.55 -1.68 -22.07
CA PRO A 324 -39.97 -1.86 -21.76
C PRO A 324 -40.16 -2.58 -20.40
N ILE A 325 -39.58 -2.02 -19.34
CA ILE A 325 -39.65 -2.55 -17.97
C ILE A 325 -40.24 -1.44 -17.07
N ASP A 326 -41.21 -1.81 -16.25
CA ASP A 326 -41.76 -0.92 -15.21
C ASP A 326 -41.23 -1.31 -13.81
N PRO A 327 -40.22 -0.61 -13.29
CA PRO A 327 -39.63 -0.93 -11.99
C PRO A 327 -40.61 -0.83 -10.82
N THR A 328 -41.76 -0.08 -10.98
CA THR A 328 -42.74 0.05 -9.92
C THR A 328 -43.57 -1.21 -9.69
N ARG A 329 -43.59 -2.11 -10.67
CA ARG A 329 -44.24 -3.43 -10.60
C ARG A 329 -43.36 -4.53 -10.05
N ALA A 330 -42.10 -4.21 -9.77
CA ALA A 330 -41.14 -5.20 -9.24
C ALA A 330 -41.47 -5.58 -7.79
N THR A 331 -41.04 -6.79 -7.40
CA THR A 331 -40.95 -7.23 -6.00
C THR A 331 -39.50 -7.26 -5.59
N VAL A 332 -39.19 -6.68 -4.44
CA VAL A 332 -37.80 -6.64 -3.92
C VAL A 332 -37.70 -7.34 -2.59
N HIS A 333 -36.73 -8.26 -2.49
CA HIS A 333 -36.35 -8.90 -1.23
C HIS A 333 -34.91 -8.57 -0.87
N VAL A 334 -34.66 -8.30 0.40
CA VAL A 334 -33.33 -8.15 0.98
C VAL A 334 -33.20 -9.20 2.09
N GLN A 335 -32.18 -10.05 2.06
CA GLN A 335 -32.02 -11.15 3.01
C GLN A 335 -33.30 -11.99 3.16
N SER A 336 -33.91 -12.37 2.04
CA SER A 336 -35.19 -13.10 1.96
C SER A 336 -36.41 -12.37 2.59
N THR A 337 -36.26 -11.12 2.98
CA THR A 337 -37.38 -10.30 3.50
C THR A 337 -37.94 -9.45 2.38
N CYS A 338 -39.24 -9.59 2.08
CA CYS A 338 -39.91 -8.73 1.09
C CYS A 338 -40.00 -7.31 1.64
N VAL A 339 -39.39 -6.36 0.95
CA VAL A 339 -39.32 -4.93 1.36
C VAL A 339 -40.15 -4.01 0.48
N TYR A 340 -40.49 -4.48 -0.73
CA TYR A 340 -41.30 -3.74 -1.68
C TYR A 340 -42.08 -4.72 -2.56
N GLU A 341 -43.39 -4.49 -2.70
CA GLU A 341 -44.28 -5.31 -3.52
C GLU A 341 -45.53 -4.50 -3.93
N ALA A 342 -46.10 -4.84 -5.08
CA ALA A 342 -47.34 -4.20 -5.60
C ALA A 342 -47.30 -2.65 -5.62
N GLY A 343 -46.15 -2.06 -5.91
CA GLY A 343 -45.97 -0.62 -6.01
C GLY A 343 -45.79 0.11 -4.67
N ALA A 344 -45.66 -0.61 -3.56
CA ALA A 344 -45.57 -0.03 -2.22
C ALA A 344 -44.56 -0.74 -1.30
N PRO A 345 -44.00 -0.03 -0.29
CA PRO A 345 -43.25 -0.64 0.79
C PRO A 345 -44.10 -1.62 1.62
N THR A 346 -43.52 -2.71 2.08
CA THR A 346 -44.23 -3.77 2.82
C THR A 346 -44.29 -3.57 4.34
N GLY A 347 -43.78 -2.48 4.88
CA GLY A 347 -43.84 -2.17 6.32
C GLY A 347 -42.92 -3.06 7.20
N VAL A 348 -41.80 -3.54 6.67
CA VAL A 348 -40.82 -4.36 7.40
C VAL A 348 -40.18 -3.59 8.55
N ASP A 349 -39.97 -4.24 9.68
CA ASP A 349 -39.18 -3.70 10.79
C ASP A 349 -37.72 -3.44 10.36
N PRO A 350 -37.28 -2.17 10.30
CA PRO A 350 -35.94 -1.84 9.83
C PRO A 350 -34.83 -2.33 10.81
N VAL A 351 -35.15 -2.52 12.10
CA VAL A 351 -34.15 -3.01 13.09
C VAL A 351 -33.87 -4.49 12.85
N ALA A 352 -34.91 -5.29 12.62
CA ALA A 352 -34.78 -6.72 12.30
C ALA A 352 -34.05 -6.92 10.97
N LEU A 353 -34.37 -6.14 9.94
CA LEU A 353 -33.71 -6.23 8.65
C LEU A 353 -32.21 -5.83 8.74
N ARG A 354 -31.92 -4.73 9.46
CA ARG A 354 -30.54 -4.27 9.71
C ARG A 354 -29.70 -5.37 10.40
N ALA A 355 -30.25 -6.09 11.36
CA ALA A 355 -29.55 -7.18 12.04
C ALA A 355 -29.14 -8.29 11.04
N ARG A 356 -30.03 -8.66 10.11
CA ARG A 356 -29.74 -9.66 9.06
C ARG A 356 -28.74 -9.16 8.03
N MET A 357 -28.74 -7.88 7.70
CA MET A 357 -27.78 -7.26 6.77
C MET A 357 -26.35 -7.14 7.36
N ARG A 358 -26.14 -7.42 8.64
CA ARG A 358 -24.80 -7.52 9.24
C ARG A 358 -24.09 -8.83 8.93
N GLU A 359 -24.78 -9.81 8.37
CA GLU A 359 -24.18 -11.05 7.94
C GLU A 359 -23.12 -10.81 6.83
N PRO A 360 -22.08 -11.66 6.74
CA PRO A 360 -21.01 -11.50 5.75
C PRO A 360 -21.47 -11.73 4.30
N HIS A 361 -22.65 -12.32 4.10
CA HIS A 361 -23.26 -12.54 2.80
C HIS A 361 -24.64 -11.88 2.77
N VAL A 362 -24.84 -10.89 1.88
CA VAL A 362 -26.07 -10.16 1.70
C VAL A 362 -26.68 -10.47 0.33
N THR A 363 -27.91 -10.97 0.32
CA THR A 363 -28.66 -11.27 -0.90
C THR A 363 -29.71 -10.22 -1.17
N ILE A 364 -29.76 -9.72 -2.42
CA ILE A 364 -30.79 -8.85 -2.98
C ILE A 364 -31.47 -9.62 -4.11
N GLU A 365 -32.78 -9.83 -4.02
CA GLU A 365 -33.57 -10.46 -5.08
C GLU A 365 -34.60 -9.47 -5.61
N VAL A 366 -34.63 -9.27 -6.92
CA VAL A 366 -35.61 -8.43 -7.61
C VAL A 366 -36.33 -9.28 -8.64
N ARG A 367 -37.66 -9.32 -8.56
CA ARG A 367 -38.54 -9.96 -9.53
C ARG A 367 -39.27 -8.90 -10.32
N LEU A 368 -38.99 -8.85 -11.61
CA LEU A 368 -39.67 -8.02 -12.58
C LEU A 368 -40.95 -8.73 -13.11
N ALA A 369 -41.81 -8.00 -13.81
CA ALA A 369 -43.10 -8.51 -14.28
C ALA A 369 -43.14 -8.77 -15.79
N GLU A 370 -42.06 -8.56 -16.54
CA GLU A 370 -42.07 -8.43 -18.00
C GLU A 370 -41.64 -9.69 -18.75
N GLY A 371 -41.11 -10.72 -18.06
CA GLY A 371 -40.63 -11.93 -18.73
C GLY A 371 -40.29 -13.08 -17.76
N LEU A 372 -39.39 -13.98 -18.21
CA LEU A 372 -38.94 -15.14 -17.45
C LEU A 372 -37.42 -15.22 -17.30
N ALA A 373 -36.69 -14.32 -17.97
CA ALA A 373 -35.24 -14.35 -17.95
C ALA A 373 -34.70 -13.99 -16.53
N LYS A 374 -33.57 -14.58 -16.20
CA LYS A 374 -32.93 -14.44 -14.89
C LYS A 374 -31.42 -14.31 -14.99
N ALA A 375 -30.83 -13.61 -14.04
CA ALA A 375 -29.40 -13.51 -13.89
C ALA A 375 -29.00 -13.32 -12.42
N VAL A 376 -27.74 -13.68 -12.13
CA VAL A 376 -27.11 -13.44 -10.82
C VAL A 376 -25.84 -12.67 -11.04
N ALA A 377 -25.57 -11.66 -10.21
CA ALA A 377 -24.30 -10.95 -10.18
C ALA A 377 -23.77 -10.91 -8.74
N TRP A 378 -22.45 -10.87 -8.61
CA TRP A 378 -21.77 -10.75 -7.33
C TRP A 378 -20.94 -9.49 -7.26
N GLY A 379 -20.92 -8.89 -6.10
CA GLY A 379 -20.07 -7.75 -5.76
C GLY A 379 -19.70 -7.79 -4.29
N CYS A 380 -19.15 -6.70 -3.82
CA CYS A 380 -18.88 -6.49 -2.40
C CYS A 380 -19.47 -5.16 -1.94
N ASP A 381 -19.50 -4.94 -0.64
CA ASP A 381 -19.81 -3.62 -0.06
C ASP A 381 -18.72 -2.58 -0.38
N LEU A 382 -18.99 -1.30 -0.09
CA LEU A 382 -18.02 -0.21 -0.25
C LEU A 382 -17.65 0.34 1.13
N SER A 383 -16.50 -0.10 1.62
CA SER A 383 -15.98 0.27 2.93
C SER A 383 -15.03 1.47 2.88
N TYR A 384 -14.67 2.01 4.03
CA TYR A 384 -13.61 3.02 4.16
C TYR A 384 -12.22 2.47 3.78
N ASP A 385 -12.01 1.17 3.95
CA ASP A 385 -10.73 0.53 3.64
C ASP A 385 -10.48 0.45 2.13
N TYR A 386 -11.52 0.37 1.29
CA TYR A 386 -11.38 0.53 -0.16
C TYR A 386 -10.69 1.85 -0.52
N VAL A 387 -11.18 2.96 0.07
CA VAL A 387 -10.59 4.29 -0.18
C VAL A 387 -9.14 4.36 0.32
N LYS A 388 -8.84 3.82 1.50
CA LYS A 388 -7.47 3.81 2.05
C LYS A 388 -6.51 3.02 1.16
N ILE A 389 -6.92 1.83 0.69
CA ILE A 389 -6.09 0.97 -0.17
C ILE A 389 -5.76 1.68 -1.48
N ASN A 390 -6.74 2.37 -2.08
CA ASN A 390 -6.58 2.97 -3.40
C ASN A 390 -6.03 4.41 -3.37
N ALA A 391 -6.25 5.17 -2.29
CA ALA A 391 -5.68 6.52 -2.13
C ALA A 391 -4.15 6.51 -2.01
N ASP A 392 -3.58 5.45 -1.42
CA ASP A 392 -2.14 5.32 -1.18
C ASP A 392 -1.48 4.25 -2.06
N TYR A 393 -2.15 3.77 -3.12
CA TYR A 393 -1.67 2.66 -3.95
C TYR A 393 -0.27 2.91 -4.53
N THR A 394 0.01 4.12 -5.00
CA THR A 394 1.33 4.51 -5.52
C THR A 394 2.37 4.77 -4.44
N SER A 395 1.98 5.21 -3.25
CA SER A 395 2.91 5.41 -2.12
C SER A 395 3.30 4.09 -1.45
N LEU A 396 2.43 3.07 -1.56
CA LEU A 396 2.70 1.71 -1.08
C LEU A 396 3.45 0.83 -2.10
N THR A 397 3.44 1.23 -3.39
CA THR A 397 4.13 0.55 -4.48
C THR A 397 5.18 1.48 -5.08
N HIS A 398 6.38 1.51 -4.51
CA HIS A 398 7.49 2.23 -5.13
C HIS A 398 8.08 1.37 -6.24
N ALA A 399 7.95 1.84 -7.49
CA ALA A 399 8.80 1.35 -8.57
C ALA A 399 10.21 1.89 -8.32
N THR A 400 11.15 1.03 -8.00
CA THR A 400 12.57 1.37 -7.93
C THR A 400 13.11 1.61 -9.35
N THR A 401 14.23 2.29 -9.48
CA THR A 401 14.87 2.59 -10.79
C THR A 401 15.20 1.36 -11.62
N ASP A 402 15.24 0.17 -11.00
CA ASP A 402 15.45 -1.14 -11.64
C ASP A 402 14.13 -1.88 -11.98
N GLY A 403 12.97 -1.22 -11.83
CA GLY A 403 11.64 -1.79 -12.12
C GLY A 403 11.09 -2.71 -11.02
N THR A 404 11.78 -2.85 -9.88
CA THR A 404 11.26 -3.62 -8.74
C THR A 404 10.10 -2.86 -8.09
N VAL A 405 9.00 -3.54 -7.81
CA VAL A 405 7.88 -2.98 -7.06
C VAL A 405 8.03 -3.38 -5.59
N ALA A 406 8.45 -2.43 -4.77
CA ALA A 406 8.47 -2.60 -3.32
C ALA A 406 7.11 -2.19 -2.74
N ARG A 407 6.35 -3.14 -2.22
CA ARG A 407 5.18 -2.87 -1.38
C ARG A 407 5.60 -3.01 0.08
N ASP A 408 5.23 -2.05 0.91
CA ASP A 408 5.41 -2.19 2.36
C ASP A 408 4.36 -3.17 2.92
N ASP A 409 4.68 -4.46 2.85
CA ASP A 409 3.80 -5.55 3.29
C ASP A 409 3.78 -5.74 4.82
N ARG A 410 4.50 -4.92 5.58
CA ARG A 410 4.64 -5.10 7.04
C ARG A 410 3.30 -5.08 7.77
N LEU A 411 2.32 -4.33 7.28
CA LEU A 411 0.98 -4.25 7.88
C LEU A 411 -0.02 -5.31 7.36
N THR A 412 0.21 -5.92 6.20
CA THR A 412 -0.72 -6.91 5.63
C THR A 412 -0.62 -8.28 6.29
N ASN A 413 0.51 -8.59 6.93
CA ASN A 413 0.78 -9.89 7.56
C ASN A 413 0.22 -10.05 8.97
N TYR A 414 -0.39 -9.00 9.55
CA TYR A 414 -0.94 -9.05 10.91
C TYR A 414 -2.44 -9.35 10.89
N SER A 415 -2.89 -10.15 11.85
CA SER A 415 -4.31 -10.46 12.04
C SER A 415 -5.14 -9.20 12.29
N PRO A 416 -6.44 -9.18 11.95
CA PRO A 416 -7.33 -8.05 12.28
C PRO A 416 -7.32 -7.70 13.77
N GLY A 417 -7.25 -8.70 14.66
CA GLY A 417 -7.14 -8.49 16.10
C GLY A 417 -5.85 -7.81 16.54
N PHE A 418 -4.71 -8.14 15.90
CA PHE A 418 -3.44 -7.45 16.14
C PHE A 418 -3.49 -5.99 15.69
N LYS A 419 -4.05 -5.73 14.49
CA LYS A 419 -4.23 -4.36 13.99
C LYS A 419 -5.14 -3.54 14.89
N GLN A 420 -6.22 -4.13 15.39
CA GLN A 420 -7.13 -3.48 16.34
C GLN A 420 -6.42 -3.17 17.66
N ALA A 421 -5.66 -4.10 18.22
CA ALA A 421 -4.87 -3.87 19.44
C ALA A 421 -3.85 -2.75 19.25
N LEU A 422 -3.11 -2.74 18.14
CA LEU A 422 -2.16 -1.69 17.80
C LEU A 422 -2.83 -0.32 17.66
N LEU A 423 -4.01 -0.24 17.02
CA LEU A 423 -4.76 1.00 16.89
C LEU A 423 -5.27 1.50 18.25
N VAL A 424 -5.78 0.62 19.11
CA VAL A 424 -6.24 0.98 20.47
C VAL A 424 -5.06 1.49 21.29
N GLU A 425 -3.92 0.85 21.23
CA GLU A 425 -2.68 1.30 21.85
C GLU A 425 -2.28 2.69 21.33
N ALA A 426 -2.16 2.87 20.01
CA ALA A 426 -1.80 4.15 19.40
C ALA A 426 -2.78 5.27 19.77
N LEU A 427 -4.09 5.01 19.80
CA LEU A 427 -5.11 5.98 20.19
C LEU A 427 -4.96 6.43 21.64
N SER A 428 -4.50 5.56 22.54
CA SER A 428 -4.24 5.93 23.94
C SER A 428 -3.11 6.97 24.05
N TYR A 429 -2.04 6.81 23.25
CA TYR A 429 -0.95 7.79 23.17
C TYR A 429 -1.37 9.09 22.50
N ILE A 430 -2.14 9.02 21.41
CA ILE A 430 -2.67 10.20 20.74
C ILE A 430 -3.49 11.05 21.72
N SER A 431 -4.39 10.43 22.49
CA SER A 431 -5.18 11.13 23.52
C SER A 431 -4.29 11.78 24.60
N LYS A 432 -3.23 11.08 25.04
CA LYS A 432 -2.29 11.57 26.05
C LYS A 432 -1.47 12.78 25.59
N PHE A 433 -1.12 12.82 24.28
CA PHE A 433 -0.24 13.83 23.72
C PHE A 433 -0.95 14.97 22.99
N THR A 434 -2.27 14.93 22.84
CA THR A 434 -3.05 15.99 22.20
C THR A 434 -2.80 17.34 22.90
N ASN A 435 -2.46 18.37 22.10
CA ASN A 435 -2.09 19.73 22.54
C ASN A 435 -0.81 19.81 23.39
N LYS A 436 -0.03 18.73 23.50
CA LYS A 436 1.28 18.76 24.16
C LYS A 436 2.35 19.26 23.21
N ARG A 437 3.31 20.02 23.72
CA ARG A 437 4.45 20.54 22.96
C ARG A 437 5.57 19.53 22.92
N ALA A 438 6.16 19.34 21.74
CA ALA A 438 7.31 18.47 21.53
C ALA A 438 8.39 19.22 20.73
N VAL A 439 9.57 19.34 21.29
CA VAL A 439 10.72 19.93 20.58
C VAL A 439 11.54 18.81 19.98
N VAL A 440 11.78 18.88 18.67
CA VAL A 440 12.57 17.89 17.93
C VAL A 440 13.81 18.55 17.38
N LYS A 441 14.97 18.17 17.89
CA LYS A 441 16.25 18.60 17.34
C LYS A 441 16.63 17.69 16.17
N TYR A 442 16.75 18.28 15.00
CA TYR A 442 17.08 17.62 13.74
C TYR A 442 18.49 17.98 13.27
N GLY A 443 19.34 16.97 12.99
CA GLY A 443 20.71 17.25 12.56
C GLY A 443 21.56 15.99 12.36
N GLY A 444 22.80 16.18 11.96
CA GLY A 444 23.75 15.09 11.74
C GLY A 444 23.41 14.20 10.56
N ALA A 445 23.61 12.90 10.69
CA ALA A 445 23.40 11.92 9.63
C ALA A 445 21.97 11.83 9.10
N ALA A 446 20.98 12.25 9.89
CA ALA A 446 19.58 12.32 9.45
C ALA A 446 19.32 13.29 8.30
N MET A 447 20.21 14.30 8.12
CA MET A 447 20.09 15.34 7.08
C MET A 447 20.74 14.94 5.75
N VAL A 448 21.48 13.83 5.68
CA VAL A 448 22.35 13.53 4.53
C VAL A 448 21.61 12.82 3.39
N LYS A 449 20.66 11.93 3.71
CA LYS A 449 19.94 11.11 2.71
C LYS A 449 18.52 11.63 2.49
N ASP A 450 18.12 11.81 1.24
CA ASP A 450 16.77 12.31 0.89
C ASP A 450 15.65 11.41 1.42
N THR A 451 15.85 10.10 1.46
CA THR A 451 14.90 9.14 2.04
C THR A 451 14.68 9.36 3.54
N LEU A 452 15.73 9.71 4.29
CA LEU A 452 15.63 10.03 5.71
C LEU A 452 14.99 11.38 5.95
N LYS A 453 15.30 12.38 5.11
CA LYS A 453 14.63 13.68 5.12
C LYS A 453 13.13 13.55 4.91
N ALA A 454 12.71 12.75 3.92
CA ALA A 454 11.30 12.47 3.64
C ALA A 454 10.60 11.73 4.79
N SER A 455 11.26 10.73 5.39
CA SER A 455 10.75 10.02 6.58
C SER A 455 10.55 10.98 7.76
N PHE A 456 11.53 11.84 8.04
CA PHE A 456 11.42 12.85 9.09
C PHE A 456 10.26 13.82 8.86
N ALA A 457 10.10 14.35 7.63
CA ALA A 457 9.01 15.25 7.29
C ALA A 457 7.63 14.59 7.49
N ASN A 458 7.51 13.32 7.13
CA ASN A 458 6.30 12.53 7.37
C ASN A 458 6.03 12.34 8.88
N ASP A 459 7.06 12.04 9.68
CA ASP A 459 6.93 11.89 11.12
C ASP A 459 6.44 13.19 11.78
N ILE A 460 7.00 14.34 11.44
CA ILE A 460 6.55 15.64 11.95
C ILE A 460 5.09 15.93 11.58
N ASN A 461 4.70 15.61 10.33
CA ASN A 461 3.30 15.75 9.92
C ASN A 461 2.37 14.80 10.69
N LEU A 462 2.78 13.56 10.93
CA LEU A 462 2.02 12.59 11.74
C LEU A 462 1.87 13.07 13.18
N LEU A 463 2.94 13.58 13.83
CA LEU A 463 2.87 14.18 15.16
C LEU A 463 1.84 15.29 15.22
N ARG A 464 1.89 16.23 14.26
CA ARG A 464 0.93 17.33 14.16
C ARG A 464 -0.50 16.82 13.95
N SER A 465 -0.68 15.84 13.08
CA SER A 465 -2.00 15.23 12.78
C SER A 465 -2.57 14.46 13.98
N ALA A 466 -1.70 13.88 14.80
CA ALA A 466 -2.06 13.25 16.08
C ALA A 466 -2.38 14.27 17.19
N GLY A 467 -2.26 15.57 16.88
CA GLY A 467 -2.62 16.64 17.80
C GLY A 467 -1.49 17.16 18.68
N LEU A 468 -0.24 16.69 18.52
CA LEU A 468 0.92 17.31 19.13
C LEU A 468 1.21 18.67 18.48
N LEU A 469 1.96 19.50 19.20
CA LEU A 469 2.47 20.79 18.76
C LEU A 469 4.00 20.68 18.59
N PRO A 470 4.49 20.19 17.43
CA PRO A 470 5.92 20.00 17.22
C PRO A 470 6.62 21.31 16.88
N ILE A 471 7.81 21.48 17.43
CA ILE A 471 8.78 22.53 17.10
C ILE A 471 10.05 21.85 16.62
N VAL A 472 10.59 22.25 15.50
CA VAL A 472 11.83 21.69 14.95
C VAL A 472 12.97 22.68 15.17
N VAL A 473 14.07 22.22 15.76
CA VAL A 473 15.34 22.97 15.85
C VAL A 473 16.36 22.21 15.01
N HIS A 474 16.95 22.84 14.00
CA HIS A 474 17.88 22.13 13.14
C HIS A 474 19.33 22.53 13.35
N GLY A 475 20.25 21.62 13.03
CA GLY A 475 21.67 21.88 12.90
C GLY A 475 22.07 22.15 11.44
N GLY A 476 23.37 22.09 11.14
CA GLY A 476 23.88 22.32 9.78
C GLY A 476 25.41 22.25 9.68
N GLY A 477 26.05 21.49 10.56
CA GLY A 477 27.52 21.44 10.64
C GLY A 477 28.23 21.09 9.34
N PRO A 478 27.86 20.03 8.62
CA PRO A 478 28.47 19.63 7.35
C PRO A 478 28.32 20.70 6.25
N GLU A 479 27.12 21.26 6.09
CA GLU A 479 26.80 22.28 5.07
C GLU A 479 27.52 23.59 5.34
N ILE A 480 27.66 23.99 6.62
CA ILE A 480 28.43 25.14 7.02
C ILE A 480 29.90 24.93 6.63
N THR A 481 30.48 23.76 6.98
CA THR A 481 31.88 23.45 6.63
C THR A 481 32.12 23.51 5.13
N GLN A 482 31.27 22.86 4.35
CA GLN A 482 31.35 22.84 2.90
C GLN A 482 31.26 24.27 2.29
N THR A 483 30.34 25.08 2.81
CA THR A 483 30.14 26.44 2.31
C THR A 483 31.31 27.34 2.69
N MET A 484 31.85 27.25 3.91
CA MET A 484 33.02 28.01 4.35
C MET A 484 34.26 27.66 3.52
N GLU A 485 34.52 26.38 3.26
CA GLU A 485 35.62 25.94 2.39
C GLU A 485 35.47 26.48 0.96
N ALA A 486 34.23 26.41 0.40
CA ALA A 486 33.93 26.94 -0.94
C ALA A 486 34.12 28.47 -1.06
N LEU A 487 33.88 29.21 0.03
CA LEU A 487 34.09 30.67 0.10
C LEU A 487 35.51 31.06 0.51
N GLY A 488 36.40 30.09 0.78
CA GLY A 488 37.80 30.36 1.09
C GLY A 488 38.10 30.69 2.56
N HIS A 489 37.17 30.44 3.49
CA HIS A 489 37.34 30.66 4.94
C HIS A 489 38.19 29.57 5.65
N GLY A 490 38.72 28.58 4.89
CA GLY A 490 39.56 27.53 5.45
C GLY A 490 38.76 26.45 6.22
N LYS A 491 39.49 25.54 6.91
CA LYS A 491 38.88 24.49 7.70
C LYS A 491 38.39 25.00 9.05
N SER A 492 37.17 24.65 9.40
CA SER A 492 36.61 24.99 10.70
C SER A 492 37.33 24.24 11.84
N GLU A 493 37.71 25.00 12.88
CA GLU A 493 38.21 24.45 14.13
C GLU A 493 37.05 24.08 15.07
N PHE A 494 37.18 23.00 15.82
CA PHE A 494 36.22 22.61 16.82
C PHE A 494 36.89 22.46 18.18
N VAL A 495 36.29 23.02 19.23
CA VAL A 495 36.72 22.90 20.62
C VAL A 495 35.56 22.37 21.42
N ASP A 496 35.73 21.26 22.11
CA ASP A 496 34.69 20.56 22.90
C ASP A 496 33.37 20.35 22.14
N GLY A 497 33.47 20.08 20.82
CA GLY A 497 32.32 19.85 19.94
C GLY A 497 31.62 21.14 19.47
N VAL A 498 32.17 22.32 19.84
CA VAL A 498 31.66 23.62 19.42
C VAL A 498 32.56 24.21 18.31
N ARG A 499 31.97 24.69 17.23
CA ARG A 499 32.71 25.33 16.12
C ARG A 499 33.20 26.69 16.55
N VAL A 500 34.51 26.92 16.54
CA VAL A 500 35.09 28.27 16.65
C VAL A 500 34.64 29.09 15.44
N THR A 501 34.06 30.24 15.69
CA THR A 501 33.36 31.01 14.65
C THR A 501 33.89 32.46 14.67
N GLY A 502 34.66 32.84 13.67
CA GLY A 502 35.14 34.23 13.53
C GLY A 502 34.03 35.21 13.18
N ARG A 503 34.32 36.54 13.21
CA ARG A 503 33.35 37.60 12.91
C ARG A 503 32.81 37.53 11.46
N GLU A 504 33.64 37.18 10.50
CA GLU A 504 33.21 36.97 9.11
C GLU A 504 32.54 35.60 8.94
N ASP A 505 32.98 34.59 9.69
CA ASP A 505 32.43 33.22 9.63
C ASP A 505 30.98 33.18 10.13
N VAL A 506 30.62 33.99 11.13
CA VAL A 506 29.23 33.97 11.64
C VAL A 506 28.22 34.42 10.58
N LYS A 507 28.62 35.29 9.65
CA LYS A 507 27.76 35.71 8.53
C LYS A 507 27.49 34.53 7.58
N VAL A 508 28.49 33.69 7.32
CA VAL A 508 28.34 32.49 6.51
C VAL A 508 27.47 31.48 7.24
N VAL A 509 27.69 31.29 8.55
CA VAL A 509 26.88 30.40 9.38
C VAL A 509 25.41 30.82 9.35
N GLU A 510 25.11 32.10 9.54
CA GLU A 510 23.77 32.67 9.49
C GLU A 510 23.12 32.46 8.12
N MET A 511 23.85 32.74 7.03
CA MET A 511 23.36 32.54 5.66
C MET A 511 23.00 31.07 5.38
N VAL A 512 23.84 30.12 5.82
CA VAL A 512 23.63 28.71 5.60
C VAL A 512 22.47 28.19 6.47
N LEU A 513 22.48 28.50 7.75
CA LEU A 513 21.45 28.02 8.68
C LEU A 513 20.07 28.58 8.35
N THR A 514 19.96 29.92 8.24
CA THR A 514 18.67 30.60 8.09
C THR A 514 18.19 30.61 6.64
N GLY A 515 19.11 30.81 5.67
CA GLY A 515 18.77 30.88 4.26
C GLY A 515 18.62 29.51 3.61
N ARG A 516 19.64 28.67 3.66
CA ARG A 516 19.68 27.41 2.90
C ARG A 516 18.95 26.29 3.61
N ILE A 517 19.42 25.90 4.81
CA ILE A 517 18.93 24.70 5.50
C ILE A 517 17.50 24.88 5.99
N ASN A 518 17.21 26.01 6.63
CA ASN A 518 15.88 26.30 7.15
C ASN A 518 14.84 26.29 6.03
N THR A 519 15.12 26.97 4.91
CA THR A 519 14.22 27.07 3.76
C THR A 519 14.00 25.71 3.08
N GLU A 520 15.07 24.90 2.93
CA GLU A 520 14.96 23.54 2.40
C GLU A 520 14.06 22.68 3.30
N LEU A 521 14.28 22.73 4.61
CA LEU A 521 13.51 21.94 5.58
C LEU A 521 12.05 22.35 5.64
N VAL A 522 11.76 23.67 5.62
CA VAL A 522 10.40 24.21 5.56
C VAL A 522 9.68 23.75 4.29
N SER A 523 10.37 23.79 3.14
CA SER A 523 9.80 23.32 1.88
C SER A 523 9.46 21.84 1.93
N LEU A 524 10.35 21.02 2.47
CA LEU A 524 10.17 19.57 2.61
C LEU A 524 8.98 19.25 3.55
N LEU A 525 8.89 19.89 4.70
CA LEU A 525 7.81 19.73 5.64
C LEU A 525 6.45 20.13 5.04
N ASN A 526 6.43 21.23 4.27
CA ASN A 526 5.20 21.70 3.61
C ASN A 526 4.76 20.80 2.46
N GLN A 527 5.66 20.12 1.75
CA GLN A 527 5.31 19.06 0.80
C GLN A 527 4.59 17.90 1.49
N SER A 528 4.93 17.62 2.75
CA SER A 528 4.26 16.63 3.60
C SER A 528 3.03 17.19 4.34
N SER A 529 2.52 18.38 3.98
CA SER A 529 1.36 19.04 4.59
C SER A 529 1.53 19.45 6.07
N ALA A 530 2.75 19.60 6.55
CA ALA A 530 3.01 19.90 7.97
C ALA A 530 2.72 21.36 8.37
N ARG A 531 2.47 22.29 7.42
CA ARG A 531 2.27 23.73 7.68
C ARG A 531 3.44 24.37 8.42
N ALA A 532 4.65 24.12 7.94
CA ALA A 532 5.88 24.61 8.56
C ALA A 532 6.16 26.08 8.24
N VAL A 533 6.73 26.80 9.21
CA VAL A 533 7.20 28.20 9.09
C VAL A 533 8.64 28.28 9.62
N GLY A 534 9.55 28.77 8.77
CA GLY A 534 10.94 29.01 9.17
C GLY A 534 11.09 30.28 9.97
N VAL A 535 11.85 30.21 11.06
CA VAL A 535 12.21 31.35 11.89
C VAL A 535 13.70 31.29 12.26
N SER A 536 14.34 32.44 12.30
CA SER A 536 15.66 32.59 12.89
C SER A 536 15.54 32.85 14.39
N GLY A 537 16.49 32.37 15.18
CA GLY A 537 16.54 32.78 16.58
C GLY A 537 16.69 34.30 16.81
N LYS A 538 17.01 35.07 15.78
CA LYS A 538 17.03 36.53 15.81
C LYS A 538 15.64 37.15 15.64
N ASP A 539 14.70 36.46 14.99
CA ASP A 539 13.37 36.99 14.72
C ASP A 539 12.59 37.24 15.99
N ALA A 540 11.97 38.41 16.11
CA ALA A 540 11.28 38.85 17.32
C ALA A 540 12.16 38.76 18.61
N GLY A 541 13.49 38.67 18.48
CA GLY A 541 14.39 38.45 19.61
C GLY A 541 14.17 37.09 20.29
N LEU A 542 13.76 36.05 19.53
CA LEU A 542 13.45 34.71 20.01
C LEU A 542 14.58 34.14 20.87
N LEU A 543 15.85 34.26 20.43
CA LEU A 543 17.02 33.80 21.17
C LEU A 543 17.92 34.98 21.51
N ARG A 544 17.93 35.39 22.77
CA ARG A 544 18.98 36.31 23.26
C ARG A 544 20.19 35.48 23.67
N ALA A 545 21.36 36.01 23.33
CA ALA A 545 22.61 35.30 23.54
C ALA A 545 23.67 36.21 24.17
N ARG A 546 24.61 35.60 24.89
CA ARG A 546 25.86 36.22 25.26
C ARG A 546 27.03 35.40 24.69
N LYS A 547 28.20 36.04 24.58
CA LYS A 547 29.39 35.36 24.08
C LYS A 547 29.76 34.19 25.01
N LEU A 548 29.97 33.00 24.42
CA LEU A 548 30.45 31.81 25.12
C LEU A 548 31.97 31.84 25.20
N THR A 549 32.51 31.66 26.39
CA THR A 549 33.94 31.47 26.62
C THR A 549 34.23 29.98 26.86
N GLY A 550 35.20 29.41 26.14
CA GLY A 550 35.61 28.04 26.28
C GLY A 550 36.31 27.74 27.60
N GLU A 551 36.57 26.46 27.89
CA GLU A 551 37.30 26.05 29.09
C GLU A 551 38.70 26.75 29.15
N GLY A 552 39.10 27.14 30.33
CA GLY A 552 40.36 27.89 30.55
C GLY A 552 40.36 29.31 30.00
N GLY A 553 39.21 29.91 29.70
CA GLY A 553 39.11 31.29 29.21
C GLY A 553 39.35 31.47 27.71
N ARG A 554 39.34 30.36 26.93
CA ARG A 554 39.58 30.40 25.49
C ARG A 554 38.50 31.18 24.74
N ASP A 555 38.90 32.09 23.87
CA ASP A 555 38.00 32.83 23.00
C ASP A 555 37.54 31.92 21.83
N LEU A 556 36.22 31.70 21.72
CA LEU A 556 35.59 30.91 20.66
C LEU A 556 35.04 31.79 19.52
N GLY A 557 35.29 33.13 19.59
CA GLY A 557 34.79 34.11 18.61
C GLY A 557 33.31 34.42 18.82
N MET A 558 32.56 34.41 17.72
CA MET A 558 31.11 34.71 17.68
C MET A 558 30.26 33.46 17.99
N VAL A 559 30.66 32.73 19.02
CA VAL A 559 29.89 31.60 19.58
C VAL A 559 29.10 32.10 20.78
N GLY A 560 27.83 31.75 20.85
CA GLY A 560 26.95 32.22 21.92
C GLY A 560 26.37 31.08 22.77
N GLU A 561 25.96 31.46 23.97
CA GLU A 561 25.03 30.68 24.78
C GLU A 561 23.73 31.47 24.97
N VAL A 562 22.61 30.76 25.03
CA VAL A 562 21.27 31.35 25.18
C VAL A 562 21.14 31.94 26.59
N THR A 563 20.75 33.19 26.69
CA THR A 563 20.44 33.85 27.99
C THR A 563 18.96 33.91 28.26
N THR A 564 18.15 34.11 27.21
CA THR A 564 16.71 34.22 27.31
C THR A 564 16.06 33.74 26.02
N VAL A 565 14.94 33.04 26.12
CA VAL A 565 14.06 32.68 25.01
C VAL A 565 12.80 33.54 25.11
N ASN A 566 12.52 34.36 24.08
CA ASN A 566 11.22 35.02 23.93
C ASN A 566 10.28 34.08 23.18
N ASP A 567 9.45 33.39 23.90
CA ASP A 567 8.57 32.34 23.37
C ASP A 567 7.29 32.86 22.68
N GLU A 568 7.00 34.17 22.75
CA GLU A 568 5.77 34.77 22.20
C GLU A 568 5.53 34.42 20.74
N LEU A 569 6.57 34.54 19.88
CA LEU A 569 6.46 34.18 18.46
C LEU A 569 6.10 32.70 18.27
N LEU A 570 6.74 31.82 19.04
CA LEU A 570 6.47 30.37 18.94
C LEU A 570 5.06 30.04 19.41
N GLU A 571 4.58 30.66 20.49
CA GLU A 571 3.22 30.47 21.01
C GLU A 571 2.17 30.85 19.97
N VAL A 572 2.30 32.01 19.32
CA VAL A 572 1.40 32.46 18.25
C VAL A 572 1.36 31.45 17.09
N LEU A 573 2.51 30.93 16.67
CA LEU A 573 2.59 29.94 15.60
C LEU A 573 1.92 28.60 16.00
N LEU A 574 2.17 28.14 17.23
CA LEU A 574 1.61 26.90 17.76
C LEU A 574 0.09 26.97 17.95
N GLU A 575 -0.44 28.11 18.43
CA GLU A 575 -1.90 28.36 18.52
C GLU A 575 -2.60 28.21 17.16
N LYS A 576 -1.96 28.66 16.09
CA LYS A 576 -2.44 28.51 14.72
C LYS A 576 -2.09 27.16 14.09
N LYS A 577 -1.52 26.23 14.87
CA LYS A 577 -1.09 24.89 14.45
C LYS A 577 -0.09 24.90 13.29
N TYR A 578 0.79 25.87 13.25
CA TYR A 578 1.99 25.86 12.43
C TYR A 578 3.10 25.06 13.13
N VAL A 579 4.05 24.55 12.36
CA VAL A 579 5.27 23.93 12.85
C VAL A 579 6.42 24.92 12.73
N PRO A 580 6.87 25.54 13.82
CA PRO A 580 8.05 26.41 13.77
C PRO A 580 9.31 25.59 13.48
N VAL A 581 10.13 26.07 12.55
CA VAL A 581 11.44 25.50 12.21
C VAL A 581 12.49 26.55 12.56
N VAL A 582 13.24 26.32 13.63
CA VAL A 582 14.12 27.31 14.22
C VAL A 582 15.58 27.06 13.82
N SER A 583 16.23 28.08 13.27
CA SER A 583 17.68 28.08 13.06
C SER A 583 18.40 28.63 14.30
N PRO A 584 19.50 27.97 14.75
CA PRO A 584 20.15 28.26 16.03
C PRO A 584 21.14 29.42 15.94
N VAL A 585 20.65 30.62 15.57
CA VAL A 585 21.41 31.88 15.55
C VAL A 585 20.76 32.82 16.54
N GLY A 586 21.53 33.32 17.52
CA GLY A 586 21.03 34.22 18.55
C GLY A 586 21.47 35.67 18.33
N LEU A 587 20.78 36.60 18.99
CA LEU A 587 21.08 38.03 18.99
C LEU A 587 21.68 38.43 20.35
N GLY A 588 22.90 38.96 20.32
CA GLY A 588 23.56 39.52 21.50
C GLY A 588 22.99 40.87 21.93
N GLU A 589 23.27 41.28 23.16
CA GLU A 589 22.98 42.64 23.66
C GLU A 589 23.80 43.68 22.92
N ASP A 590 24.94 43.29 22.38
CA ASP A 590 25.82 44.10 21.52
C ASP A 590 25.29 44.28 20.10
N GLY A 591 24.15 43.67 19.78
CA GLY A 591 23.55 43.72 18.44
C GLY A 591 24.18 42.75 17.43
N GLU A 592 25.18 41.98 17.83
CA GLU A 592 25.85 40.99 16.97
C GLU A 592 25.10 39.65 16.93
N GLY A 593 25.29 38.90 15.83
CA GLY A 593 24.78 37.55 15.69
C GLY A 593 25.74 36.53 16.29
N TYR A 594 25.20 35.53 16.96
CA TYR A 594 25.97 34.45 17.57
C TYR A 594 25.57 33.10 17.02
N ASN A 595 26.54 32.27 16.64
CA ASN A 595 26.34 30.85 16.34
C ASN A 595 26.14 30.08 17.66
N ILE A 596 25.02 29.42 17.80
CA ILE A 596 24.66 28.66 19.02
C ILE A 596 24.57 27.17 18.71
N ASN A 597 24.97 26.33 19.65
CA ASN A 597 24.80 24.90 19.50
C ASN A 597 23.30 24.53 19.44
N ALA A 598 22.88 23.82 18.38
CA ALA A 598 21.48 23.45 18.16
C ALA A 598 20.90 22.57 19.27
N ASP A 599 21.71 21.72 19.94
CA ASP A 599 21.26 20.92 21.07
C ASP A 599 20.91 21.79 22.28
N ALA A 600 21.72 22.83 22.53
CA ALA A 600 21.47 23.81 23.59
C ALA A 600 20.23 24.68 23.29
N VAL A 601 20.07 25.14 22.03
CA VAL A 601 18.88 25.90 21.61
C VAL A 601 17.60 25.05 21.79
N ALA A 602 17.65 23.79 21.39
CA ALA A 602 16.50 22.88 21.55
C ALA A 602 16.13 22.70 23.02
N ALA A 603 17.12 22.57 23.92
CA ALA A 603 16.89 22.47 25.36
C ALA A 603 16.25 23.74 25.92
N GLU A 604 16.78 24.93 25.63
CA GLU A 604 16.27 26.21 26.14
C GLU A 604 14.86 26.53 25.59
N ILE A 605 14.58 26.25 24.32
CA ILE A 605 13.21 26.35 23.75
C ILE A 605 12.26 25.37 24.46
N ALA A 606 12.69 24.12 24.71
CA ALA A 606 11.87 23.13 25.41
C ALA A 606 11.54 23.56 26.84
N ILE A 607 12.49 24.19 27.53
CA ILE A 607 12.30 24.75 28.89
C ILE A 607 11.31 25.92 28.84
N ALA A 608 11.53 26.90 27.97
CA ALA A 608 10.69 28.08 27.86
C ALA A 608 9.22 27.73 27.55
N LEU A 609 9.01 26.82 26.60
CA LEU A 609 7.69 26.35 26.20
C LEU A 609 7.08 25.29 27.14
N LYS A 610 7.78 24.89 28.20
CA LYS A 610 7.36 23.77 29.08
C LYS A 610 6.98 22.54 28.29
N ALA A 611 7.85 22.14 27.36
CA ALA A 611 7.57 21.02 26.47
C ALA A 611 7.43 19.71 27.23
N GLU A 612 6.45 18.89 26.84
CA GLU A 612 6.26 17.54 27.36
C GLU A 612 7.42 16.62 26.97
N LYS A 613 7.95 16.83 25.75
CA LYS A 613 8.99 16.00 25.16
C LYS A 613 10.07 16.87 24.50
N LEU A 614 11.33 16.48 24.71
CA LEU A 614 12.47 16.92 23.91
C LEU A 614 13.10 15.70 23.23
N ILE A 615 13.27 15.74 21.92
CA ILE A 615 13.75 14.60 21.12
C ILE A 615 15.01 15.03 20.37
N TYR A 616 16.11 14.32 20.59
CA TYR A 616 17.36 14.50 19.86
C TYR A 616 17.51 13.40 18.81
N LEU A 617 17.44 13.76 17.55
CA LEU A 617 17.84 12.88 16.45
C LEU A 617 19.36 13.01 16.24
N THR A 618 20.05 11.89 16.33
CA THR A 618 21.51 11.79 16.31
C THR A 618 21.99 10.65 15.40
N ASP A 619 23.28 10.46 15.30
CA ASP A 619 23.94 9.42 14.51
C ASP A 619 24.31 8.17 15.34
N VAL A 620 23.82 8.10 16.57
CA VAL A 620 23.95 6.95 17.45
C VAL A 620 22.58 6.46 17.92
N PRO A 621 22.42 5.15 18.23
CA PRO A 621 21.12 4.59 18.61
C PRO A 621 20.59 5.13 19.95
N GLY A 622 21.46 5.70 20.78
CA GLY A 622 21.17 6.19 22.12
C GLY A 622 22.43 6.16 22.98
N ILE A 623 22.26 6.10 24.30
CA ILE A 623 23.37 5.91 25.23
C ILE A 623 23.73 4.43 25.26
N LEU A 624 25.01 4.11 25.01
CA LEU A 624 25.52 2.75 25.05
C LEU A 624 26.31 2.51 26.33
N GLU A 625 26.09 1.37 26.97
CA GLU A 625 26.88 0.86 28.07
C GLU A 625 27.36 -0.55 27.72
N ASN A 626 28.66 -0.75 27.71
CA ASN A 626 29.31 -2.03 27.30
C ASN A 626 28.85 -2.51 25.88
N GLY A 627 28.46 -1.57 24.99
CA GLY A 627 28.00 -1.85 23.64
C GLY A 627 26.50 -2.15 23.52
N GLU A 628 25.76 -2.21 24.63
CA GLU A 628 24.32 -2.39 24.66
C GLU A 628 23.59 -1.05 24.84
N LEU A 629 22.43 -0.93 24.22
CA LEU A 629 21.57 0.28 24.32
C LEU A 629 20.91 0.34 25.70
N VAL A 630 21.10 1.46 26.39
CA VAL A 630 20.39 1.78 27.62
C VAL A 630 19.04 2.40 27.24
N SER A 631 17.94 1.66 27.40
CA SER A 631 16.61 2.10 26.99
C SER A 631 16.04 3.21 27.86
N GLU A 632 16.40 3.23 29.15
CA GLU A 632 15.93 4.24 30.12
C GLU A 632 17.02 4.54 31.14
N ILE A 633 17.17 5.83 31.51
CA ILE A 633 18.16 6.29 32.49
C ILE A 633 17.65 7.53 33.20
N THR A 634 17.99 7.70 34.50
CA THR A 634 17.66 8.92 35.26
C THR A 634 18.70 10.01 35.02
N ALA A 635 18.33 11.28 35.32
CA ALA A 635 19.23 12.42 35.22
C ALA A 635 20.47 12.24 36.14
N SER A 636 20.31 11.73 37.34
CA SER A 636 21.41 11.45 38.27
C SER A 636 22.35 10.39 37.73
N GLU A 637 21.83 9.34 37.13
CA GLU A 637 22.63 8.28 36.48
C GLU A 637 23.39 8.81 35.26
N LEU A 638 22.74 9.64 34.43
CA LEU A 638 23.38 10.30 33.30
C LEU A 638 24.55 11.18 33.75
N SER A 639 24.35 11.98 34.81
CA SER A 639 25.40 12.81 35.42
C SER A 639 26.60 12.00 35.92
N ARG A 640 26.33 10.86 36.59
CA ARG A 640 27.38 9.94 37.02
C ARG A 640 28.16 9.34 35.86
N LYS A 641 27.50 8.99 34.76
CA LYS A 641 28.16 8.44 33.56
C LYS A 641 29.04 9.46 32.85
N ILE A 642 28.70 10.76 32.91
CA ILE A 642 29.57 11.84 32.43
C ILE A 642 30.82 11.92 33.32
N THR A 643 30.64 11.97 34.63
CA THR A 643 31.72 12.12 35.61
C THR A 643 32.68 10.92 35.60
N SER A 644 32.18 9.71 35.43
CA SER A 644 32.95 8.48 35.36
C SER A 644 33.64 8.28 34.00
N GLY A 645 33.41 9.16 33.02
CA GLY A 645 34.01 9.09 31.69
C GLY A 645 33.49 7.94 30.82
N VAL A 646 32.35 7.37 31.14
CA VAL A 646 31.62 6.45 30.25
C VAL A 646 31.09 7.20 29.03
N ILE A 647 30.53 8.40 29.26
CA ILE A 647 30.13 9.32 28.17
C ILE A 647 31.29 10.24 27.83
N ARG A 648 31.73 10.24 26.57
CA ARG A 648 32.91 10.97 26.09
C ARG A 648 32.65 11.73 24.80
N GLY A 649 33.57 12.63 24.46
CA GLY A 649 33.55 13.37 23.18
C GLY A 649 32.30 14.19 22.95
N GLY A 650 31.80 14.26 21.73
CA GLY A 650 30.61 15.06 21.36
C GLY A 650 29.32 14.72 22.12
N MET A 651 29.23 13.50 22.70
CA MET A 651 28.07 13.11 23.51
C MET A 651 28.02 13.85 24.86
N VAL A 652 29.16 14.34 25.39
CA VAL A 652 29.20 15.10 26.66
C VAL A 652 28.41 16.42 26.54
N ALA A 653 28.60 17.16 25.45
CA ALA A 653 27.89 18.42 25.23
C ALA A 653 26.37 18.17 25.12
N LYS A 654 25.96 17.11 24.41
CA LYS A 654 24.57 16.67 24.32
C LYS A 654 24.00 16.28 25.68
N ALA A 655 24.73 15.46 26.44
CA ALA A 655 24.30 15.03 27.78
C ALA A 655 24.14 16.22 28.76
N LYS A 656 25.02 17.24 28.68
CA LYS A 656 24.85 18.49 29.43
C LYS A 656 23.56 19.23 29.04
N SER A 657 23.23 19.31 27.74
CA SER A 657 21.97 19.93 27.28
C SER A 657 20.73 19.14 27.75
N ILE A 658 20.82 17.79 27.80
CA ILE A 658 19.76 16.94 28.32
C ILE A 658 19.54 17.19 29.82
N LEU A 659 20.60 17.20 30.62
CA LEU A 659 20.50 17.49 32.06
C LEU A 659 19.89 18.86 32.29
N ARG A 660 20.35 19.89 31.55
CA ARG A 660 19.80 21.23 31.59
C ARG A 660 18.29 21.28 31.29
N ALA A 661 17.83 20.51 30.27
CA ALA A 661 16.40 20.41 29.92
C ALA A 661 15.57 19.79 31.06
N ILE A 662 16.03 18.69 31.63
CA ILE A 662 15.35 18.01 32.76
C ILE A 662 15.31 18.91 34.01
N GLU A 663 16.43 19.56 34.36
CA GLU A 663 16.50 20.53 35.48
C GLU A 663 15.57 21.73 35.26
N GLY A 664 15.45 22.17 33.97
CA GLY A 664 14.54 23.24 33.55
C GLY A 664 13.06 22.84 33.50
N GLY A 665 12.72 21.57 33.80
CA GLY A 665 11.34 21.11 33.97
C GLY A 665 10.74 20.41 32.75
N VAL A 666 11.54 20.06 31.70
CA VAL A 666 11.09 19.21 30.62
C VAL A 666 10.79 17.81 31.17
N ALA A 667 9.60 17.25 30.86
CA ALA A 667 9.14 16.02 31.48
C ALA A 667 9.97 14.79 31.10
N SER A 668 10.41 14.72 29.83
CA SER A 668 11.27 13.63 29.35
C SER A 668 12.10 14.06 28.13
N VAL A 669 13.30 13.49 28.02
CA VAL A 669 14.19 13.70 26.87
C VAL A 669 14.52 12.36 26.23
N HIS A 670 14.42 12.30 24.90
CA HIS A 670 14.67 11.10 24.11
C HIS A 670 15.88 11.28 23.18
N ILE A 671 16.73 10.27 23.09
CA ILE A 671 17.87 10.22 22.16
C ILE A 671 17.59 9.11 21.18
N LEU A 672 17.48 9.43 19.89
CA LEU A 672 17.09 8.49 18.84
C LEU A 672 18.08 8.47 17.71
N ASP A 673 18.21 7.31 17.04
CA ASP A 673 18.96 7.19 15.81
C ASP A 673 18.20 7.83 14.64
N GLY A 674 18.67 8.98 14.18
CA GLY A 674 18.10 9.68 13.03
C GLY A 674 18.31 8.97 11.68
N ARG A 675 19.11 7.88 11.64
CA ARG A 675 19.29 7.03 10.46
C ARG A 675 18.22 5.95 10.34
N THR A 676 17.42 5.75 11.39
CA THR A 676 16.30 4.79 11.38
C THR A 676 15.03 5.51 10.95
N PRO A 677 14.40 5.13 9.83
CA PRO A 677 13.12 5.71 9.40
C PRO A 677 12.05 5.54 10.49
N HIS A 678 11.23 6.57 10.67
CA HIS A 678 10.10 6.59 11.61
C HIS A 678 10.48 6.37 13.09
N SER A 679 11.73 6.64 13.47
CA SER A 679 12.20 6.45 14.85
C SER A 679 11.43 7.32 15.86
N VAL A 680 11.01 8.53 15.46
CA VAL A 680 10.22 9.44 16.30
C VAL A 680 8.84 8.86 16.61
N ILE A 681 8.18 8.28 15.61
CA ILE A 681 6.86 7.66 15.76
C ILE A 681 6.97 6.40 16.63
N ALA A 682 7.96 5.55 16.35
CA ALA A 682 8.17 4.32 17.11
C ALA A 682 8.45 4.61 18.59
N GLU A 683 9.22 5.66 18.91
CA GLU A 683 9.51 6.06 20.29
C GLU A 683 8.29 6.62 21.04
N LEU A 684 7.45 7.40 20.36
CA LEU A 684 6.37 8.13 21.03
C LEU A 684 5.07 7.35 21.14
N PHE A 685 4.82 6.38 20.26
CA PHE A 685 3.55 5.71 20.13
C PHE A 685 3.61 4.19 20.33
N THR A 686 4.68 3.69 20.95
CA THR A 686 4.79 2.27 21.35
C THR A 686 5.29 2.13 22.78
N ASP A 687 4.95 1.02 23.44
CA ASP A 687 5.38 0.72 24.82
C ASP A 687 6.89 0.45 24.95
N ARG A 688 7.52 0.01 23.85
CA ARG A 688 8.96 -0.21 23.80
C ARG A 688 9.59 0.81 22.87
N GLY A 689 10.21 1.82 23.45
CA GLY A 689 10.99 2.81 22.72
C GLY A 689 12.15 2.18 21.94
N VAL A 690 12.66 2.91 20.95
CA VAL A 690 13.77 2.49 20.07
C VAL A 690 15.08 3.19 20.40
N GLY A 691 15.07 4.09 21.38
CA GLY A 691 16.22 4.89 21.79
C GLY A 691 16.49 4.87 23.29
N THR A 692 17.09 5.94 23.80
CA THR A 692 17.27 6.15 25.25
C THR A 692 16.33 7.24 25.77
N LEU A 693 15.49 6.89 26.71
CA LEU A 693 14.67 7.82 27.47
C LEU A 693 15.45 8.32 28.70
N VAL A 694 15.56 9.65 28.84
CA VAL A 694 16.09 10.28 30.06
C VAL A 694 14.95 10.98 30.79
N ARG A 695 14.77 10.66 32.05
CA ARG A 695 13.74 11.24 32.92
C ARG A 695 14.32 11.83 34.20
N LYS A 696 13.50 12.60 34.89
CA LYS A 696 13.81 13.08 36.24
C LYS A 696 13.91 11.88 37.20
N ASP A 697 14.71 12.03 38.27
CA ASP A 697 14.87 11.02 39.35
C ASP A 697 13.58 10.74 40.09
#